data_626960f0162e54630d3fee2375935972
#
_entry.id   626960f0162e54630d3fee2375935972
#
_cell.length_a   1.000
_cell.length_b   1.000
_cell.length_c   1.000
_cell.angle_alpha   90.00
_cell.angle_beta   90.00
_cell.angle_gamma   90.00
#
_symmetry.space_group_name_H-M   'P 1'
#
loop_
_entity.id
_entity.type
_entity.pdbx_description
1 polymer ?
#
loop_
_entity_poly.entity_id
_entity_poly.type
_entity_poly.pdbx_seq_one_letter_code
_entity_poly.pdbx_strand_id
1 'polypeptide(L)'
;MAGRHHVLLIGIDAYDGGGMLTGCVNDIDTVQRFLVDRVGVPRAHIRRLAAPRTGAAHETDVAEDLPLLDTMRGALERLGTDEVGPGDRVFIYYSGHGTQCIVSDGGGRRFAREALLPKDKKRGPEYRLLFDWELNTLIARIAARTSAITVVLDCCNSGGATRGLDAAEAKGLYRFWPTPEMALPAGADLSVGSVRGIASALGSLQRCQVIAACRDDERARESAGAGGRSNGELTRALIAHLSAVSATELQNLRWGRIWRGVEAAVREANPRQSPWLSGSFGRRVFGFGPDDDADPGYAVVQVPAGYRVDAGSLAGVTVDAEIGVYGAAPPAFPPLGSAQDLAARKGTIRVVYTERASSEAEATTPFVLPEAPRGRLVRAGRNASLRVALAPNDPHLAAQLALSPLIELVEPEQAELTLTGRADGGWALVDDVHGTGQTAGEPVLAVIPADRQDRAPAAVEHYHAYSAPLRMARACRDLPSLLRLWLLDCGGAALTAEEAQDPDLPQVQPGEHAPYEIDVGDRICFVVENAAEVALSVALFDCAPSGRVLLVGEKRVPALAKHVFWLGDTLGKPFVASLPDDRPVGVDRIAAIAATRPDVSLRYLEHRETFAEILAPLMRDEPRFRDLGGAEEPPAESWTSALTAVRIVRRD
;
A
#
# COMPACT_ATOMS: atom_id res chain seq x y z
N MET A 1 13.01 -35.03 -1.92
CA MET A 1 12.76 -34.72 -3.35
C MET A 1 12.32 -33.28 -3.43
N ALA A 2 12.80 -32.51 -4.39
CA ALA A 2 12.32 -31.14 -4.59
C ALA A 2 10.83 -31.21 -4.97
N GLY A 3 9.97 -30.43 -4.31
CA GLY A 3 8.53 -30.40 -4.58
C GLY A 3 8.23 -29.98 -6.02
N ARG A 4 7.09 -30.42 -6.54
CA ARG A 4 6.62 -30.08 -7.90
C ARG A 4 6.13 -28.64 -7.96
N HIS A 5 6.19 -28.04 -9.14
CA HIS A 5 5.47 -26.80 -9.43
C HIS A 5 4.09 -27.12 -10.00
N HIS A 6 3.08 -26.43 -9.53
CA HIS A 6 1.73 -26.42 -10.08
C HIS A 6 1.38 -24.97 -10.41
N VAL A 7 1.23 -24.69 -11.70
CA VAL A 7 1.04 -23.33 -12.20
C VAL A 7 -0.33 -23.21 -12.87
N LEU A 8 -1.12 -22.23 -12.45
CA LEU A 8 -2.38 -21.83 -13.08
C LEU A 8 -2.25 -20.39 -13.56
N LEU A 9 -2.32 -20.20 -14.87
CA LEU A 9 -2.29 -18.89 -15.53
C LEU A 9 -3.65 -18.59 -16.13
N ILE A 10 -4.26 -17.48 -15.78
CA ILE A 10 -5.58 -17.04 -16.26
C ILE A 10 -5.42 -15.66 -16.88
N GLY A 11 -5.69 -15.52 -18.19
CA GLY A 11 -5.61 -14.26 -18.94
C GLY A 11 -6.84 -14.00 -19.78
N ILE A 12 -7.52 -12.86 -19.58
CA ILE A 12 -8.80 -12.60 -20.23
C ILE A 12 -8.78 -11.21 -20.88
N ASP A 13 -8.65 -11.19 -22.21
CA ASP A 13 -8.81 -9.98 -23.03
C ASP A 13 -10.23 -9.87 -23.60
N ALA A 14 -10.89 -11.00 -23.89
CA ALA A 14 -12.20 -11.03 -24.53
C ALA A 14 -13.27 -11.57 -23.60
N TYR A 15 -14.23 -10.72 -23.24
CA TYR A 15 -15.37 -11.03 -22.38
C TYR A 15 -16.68 -11.08 -23.15
N ASP A 16 -17.55 -12.00 -22.77
CA ASP A 16 -18.91 -12.03 -23.31
C ASP A 16 -19.68 -10.80 -22.80
N GLY A 17 -20.31 -10.08 -23.73
CA GLY A 17 -21.06 -8.86 -23.39
C GLY A 17 -20.21 -7.59 -23.23
N GLY A 18 -18.96 -7.58 -23.73
CA GLY A 18 -18.10 -6.38 -23.74
C GLY A 18 -17.04 -6.36 -22.64
N GLY A 19 -16.28 -5.27 -22.56
CA GLY A 19 -15.17 -5.13 -21.59
C GLY A 19 -13.87 -5.70 -22.13
N MET A 20 -13.52 -5.38 -23.37
CA MET A 20 -12.28 -5.86 -24.00
C MET A 20 -11.05 -5.21 -23.38
N LEU A 21 -10.07 -6.05 -23.05
CA LEU A 21 -8.71 -5.68 -22.65
C LEU A 21 -7.72 -6.06 -23.75
N THR A 22 -6.46 -5.73 -23.61
CA THR A 22 -5.44 -5.95 -24.64
C THR A 22 -4.15 -6.55 -24.12
N GLY A 23 -3.97 -6.59 -22.81
CA GLY A 23 -2.73 -6.95 -22.15
C GLY A 23 -2.75 -8.24 -21.35
N CYS A 24 -3.92 -8.79 -21.03
CA CYS A 24 -4.01 -9.87 -20.06
C CYS A 24 -3.50 -11.21 -20.58
N VAL A 25 -3.74 -11.52 -21.83
CA VAL A 25 -3.16 -12.71 -22.46
C VAL A 25 -1.66 -12.54 -22.69
N ASN A 26 -1.20 -11.34 -23.06
CA ASN A 26 0.23 -11.03 -23.13
C ASN A 26 0.93 -11.17 -21.77
N ASP A 27 0.25 -10.86 -20.68
CA ASP A 27 0.79 -11.04 -19.33
C ASP A 27 1.06 -12.50 -19.05
N ILE A 28 0.08 -13.38 -19.26
CA ILE A 28 0.27 -14.81 -19.02
C ILE A 28 1.29 -15.43 -19.96
N ASP A 29 1.43 -14.94 -21.19
CA ASP A 29 2.50 -15.34 -22.12
C ASP A 29 3.88 -14.96 -21.57
N THR A 30 3.99 -13.75 -21.06
CA THR A 30 5.23 -13.22 -20.49
C THR A 30 5.62 -13.97 -19.22
N VAL A 31 4.66 -14.20 -18.33
CA VAL A 31 4.85 -14.98 -17.09
C VAL A 31 5.20 -16.43 -17.41
N GLN A 32 4.51 -17.08 -18.34
CA GLN A 32 4.83 -18.46 -18.76
C GLN A 32 6.26 -18.57 -19.27
N ARG A 33 6.65 -17.69 -20.19
CA ARG A 33 8.00 -17.68 -20.76
C ARG A 33 9.05 -17.53 -19.65
N PHE A 34 8.83 -16.60 -18.71
CA PHE A 34 9.71 -16.43 -17.58
C PHE A 34 9.81 -17.69 -16.71
N LEU A 35 8.66 -18.31 -16.37
CA LEU A 35 8.62 -19.51 -15.55
C LEU A 35 9.34 -20.69 -16.22
N VAL A 36 9.17 -20.89 -17.52
CA VAL A 36 9.82 -21.96 -18.28
C VAL A 36 11.32 -21.70 -18.43
N ASP A 37 11.69 -20.52 -18.94
CA ASP A 37 13.04 -20.24 -19.38
C ASP A 37 13.99 -19.86 -18.24
N ARG A 38 13.47 -19.24 -17.18
CA ARG A 38 14.29 -18.72 -16.08
C ARG A 38 14.14 -19.51 -14.78
N VAL A 39 12.93 -19.96 -14.48
CA VAL A 39 12.63 -20.75 -13.26
C VAL A 39 12.79 -22.25 -13.50
N GLY A 40 12.66 -22.69 -14.76
CA GLY A 40 12.78 -24.09 -15.13
C GLY A 40 11.50 -24.91 -14.86
N VAL A 41 10.34 -24.25 -14.82
CA VAL A 41 9.06 -24.95 -14.64
C VAL A 41 8.75 -25.78 -15.91
N PRO A 42 8.56 -27.09 -15.78
CA PRO A 42 8.16 -27.92 -16.93
C PRO A 42 6.80 -27.44 -17.50
N ARG A 43 6.69 -27.36 -18.82
CA ARG A 43 5.43 -26.95 -19.49
C ARG A 43 4.23 -27.80 -19.07
N ALA A 44 4.42 -29.08 -18.84
CA ALA A 44 3.38 -30.00 -18.37
C ALA A 44 2.83 -29.65 -16.96
N HIS A 45 3.52 -28.80 -16.20
CA HIS A 45 3.09 -28.32 -14.89
C HIS A 45 2.35 -26.98 -14.95
N ILE A 46 2.16 -26.43 -16.16
CA ILE A 46 1.49 -25.16 -16.40
C ILE A 46 0.12 -25.44 -17.02
N ARG A 47 -0.93 -25.03 -16.34
CA ARG A 47 -2.28 -24.98 -16.86
C ARG A 47 -2.62 -23.54 -17.25
N ARG A 48 -3.14 -23.37 -18.46
CA ARG A 48 -3.56 -22.06 -18.98
C ARG A 48 -5.05 -22.01 -19.19
N LEU A 49 -5.63 -20.89 -18.80
CA LEU A 49 -6.99 -20.49 -19.15
C LEU A 49 -6.88 -19.14 -19.87
N ALA A 50 -7.15 -19.09 -21.17
CA ALA A 50 -6.93 -17.88 -21.95
C ALA A 50 -8.14 -17.54 -22.83
N ALA A 51 -8.43 -16.25 -22.91
CA ALA A 51 -9.42 -15.70 -23.83
C ALA A 51 -8.83 -14.50 -24.58
N PRO A 52 -8.04 -14.74 -25.64
CA PRO A 52 -7.47 -13.69 -26.46
C PRO A 52 -8.55 -12.98 -27.27
N ARG A 53 -8.26 -11.75 -27.73
CA ARG A 53 -9.11 -11.04 -28.68
C ARG A 53 -9.05 -11.74 -30.05
N THR A 54 -10.19 -11.75 -30.75
CA THR A 54 -10.24 -12.26 -32.11
C THR A 54 -9.24 -11.55 -33.02
N GLY A 55 -8.39 -12.31 -33.67
CA GLY A 55 -7.34 -11.79 -34.55
C GLY A 55 -6.08 -11.27 -33.86
N ALA A 56 -5.99 -11.36 -32.54
CA ALA A 56 -4.73 -11.07 -31.85
C ALA A 56 -3.70 -12.20 -32.12
N ALA A 57 -2.45 -11.81 -32.36
CA ALA A 57 -1.35 -12.78 -32.43
C ALA A 57 -1.14 -13.37 -31.04
N HIS A 58 -1.35 -14.66 -30.91
CA HIS A 58 -1.21 -15.39 -29.67
C HIS A 58 -0.57 -16.73 -29.96
N GLU A 59 0.64 -16.92 -29.48
CA GLU A 59 1.40 -18.14 -29.64
C GLU A 59 1.57 -18.82 -28.28
N THR A 60 1.11 -20.05 -28.18
CA THR A 60 1.34 -20.90 -27.02
C THR A 60 1.66 -22.32 -27.45
N ASP A 61 2.57 -22.95 -26.71
CA ASP A 61 2.92 -24.36 -26.84
C ASP A 61 2.31 -25.23 -25.71
N VAL A 62 1.41 -24.63 -24.91
CA VAL A 62 0.67 -25.28 -23.84
C VAL A 62 -0.81 -25.31 -24.19
N ALA A 63 -1.47 -26.42 -23.92
CA ALA A 63 -2.90 -26.54 -24.12
C ALA A 63 -3.69 -25.53 -23.28
N GLU A 64 -4.71 -24.91 -23.90
CA GLU A 64 -5.52 -23.88 -23.30
C GLU A 64 -6.98 -24.27 -23.20
N ASP A 65 -7.60 -23.88 -22.10
CA ASP A 65 -9.05 -23.91 -21.93
C ASP A 65 -9.58 -22.45 -21.85
N LEU A 66 -10.86 -22.26 -22.11
CA LEU A 66 -11.50 -20.95 -21.89
C LEU A 66 -11.67 -20.68 -20.40
N PRO A 67 -11.39 -19.45 -19.94
CA PRO A 67 -11.55 -19.04 -18.55
C PRO A 67 -13.02 -18.74 -18.22
N LEU A 68 -13.88 -19.75 -18.36
CA LEU A 68 -15.27 -19.71 -17.91
C LEU A 68 -15.29 -19.88 -16.38
N LEU A 69 -16.36 -19.41 -15.72
CA LEU A 69 -16.47 -19.50 -14.26
C LEU A 69 -16.27 -20.95 -13.76
N ASP A 70 -16.94 -21.91 -14.38
CA ASP A 70 -16.84 -23.32 -13.97
C ASP A 70 -15.44 -23.91 -14.26
N THR A 71 -14.79 -23.47 -15.34
CA THR A 71 -13.42 -23.89 -15.66
C THR A 71 -12.42 -23.30 -14.65
N MET A 72 -12.58 -22.04 -14.27
CA MET A 72 -11.74 -21.39 -13.24
C MET A 72 -11.90 -22.08 -11.88
N ARG A 73 -13.15 -22.35 -11.45
CA ARG A 73 -13.45 -23.09 -10.23
C ARG A 73 -12.81 -24.47 -10.23
N GLY A 74 -13.08 -25.26 -11.27
CA GLY A 74 -12.54 -26.62 -11.38
C GLY A 74 -11.01 -26.67 -11.45
N ALA A 75 -10.35 -25.62 -11.97
CA ALA A 75 -8.90 -25.51 -11.95
C ALA A 75 -8.36 -25.27 -10.54
N LEU A 76 -8.99 -24.38 -9.77
CA LEU A 76 -8.62 -24.10 -8.38
C LEU A 76 -8.95 -25.27 -7.45
N GLU A 77 -10.11 -25.92 -7.63
CA GLU A 77 -10.50 -27.10 -6.86
C GLU A 77 -9.48 -28.23 -7.00
N ARG A 78 -9.00 -28.50 -8.21
CA ARG A 78 -7.97 -29.54 -8.45
C ARG A 78 -6.66 -29.26 -7.69
N LEU A 79 -6.23 -28.00 -7.59
CA LEU A 79 -5.07 -27.64 -6.79
C LEU A 79 -5.28 -27.88 -5.29
N GLY A 80 -6.52 -27.96 -4.82
CA GLY A 80 -6.89 -28.30 -3.44
C GLY A 80 -7.02 -29.82 -3.18
N THR A 81 -6.80 -30.68 -4.19
CA THR A 81 -6.88 -32.13 -4.08
C THR A 81 -5.51 -32.79 -3.82
N ASP A 82 -5.45 -34.12 -3.92
CA ASP A 82 -4.22 -34.89 -3.74
C ASP A 82 -3.18 -34.71 -4.87
N GLU A 83 -3.50 -33.94 -5.92
CA GLU A 83 -2.53 -33.56 -6.94
C GLU A 83 -1.39 -32.70 -6.37
N VAL A 84 -1.68 -31.92 -5.30
CA VAL A 84 -0.71 -31.09 -4.58
C VAL A 84 -0.36 -31.75 -3.26
N GLY A 85 0.93 -32.03 -3.06
CA GLY A 85 1.48 -32.62 -1.85
C GLY A 85 2.27 -31.65 -0.98
N PRO A 86 2.62 -32.05 0.25
CA PRO A 86 3.51 -31.28 1.11
C PRO A 86 4.84 -30.98 0.41
N GLY A 87 5.25 -29.70 0.40
CA GLY A 87 6.49 -29.25 -0.26
C GLY A 87 6.35 -28.94 -1.75
N ASP A 88 5.19 -29.19 -2.36
CA ASP A 88 4.89 -28.70 -3.69
C ASP A 88 4.68 -27.18 -3.67
N ARG A 89 4.87 -26.54 -4.83
CA ARG A 89 4.79 -25.10 -5.04
C ARG A 89 3.62 -24.78 -5.93
N VAL A 90 2.73 -23.92 -5.47
CA VAL A 90 1.56 -23.48 -6.22
C VAL A 90 1.74 -22.02 -6.61
N PHE A 91 1.61 -21.73 -7.90
CA PHE A 91 1.63 -20.38 -8.45
C PHE A 91 0.34 -20.13 -9.23
N ILE A 92 -0.47 -19.20 -8.78
CA ILE A 92 -1.73 -18.82 -9.40
C ILE A 92 -1.56 -17.38 -9.88
N TYR A 93 -1.86 -17.15 -11.14
CA TYR A 93 -1.77 -15.85 -11.76
C TYR A 93 -3.07 -15.53 -12.50
N TYR A 94 -3.70 -14.43 -12.14
CA TYR A 94 -4.89 -13.91 -12.81
C TYR A 94 -4.60 -12.53 -13.39
N SER A 95 -4.92 -12.33 -14.66
CA SER A 95 -4.89 -11.05 -15.35
C SER A 95 -6.21 -10.84 -16.10
N GLY A 96 -6.96 -9.82 -15.72
CA GLY A 96 -8.30 -9.57 -16.25
C GLY A 96 -9.02 -8.44 -15.53
N HIS A 97 -10.32 -8.36 -15.76
CA HIS A 97 -11.18 -7.46 -14.97
C HIS A 97 -11.46 -8.02 -13.58
N GLY A 98 -11.42 -7.12 -12.60
CA GLY A 98 -12.04 -7.31 -11.30
C GLY A 98 -13.22 -6.36 -11.12
N THR A 99 -13.98 -6.58 -10.08
CA THR A 99 -15.12 -5.73 -9.71
C THR A 99 -15.30 -5.68 -8.21
N GLN A 100 -15.89 -4.59 -7.75
CA GLN A 100 -16.57 -4.55 -6.46
C GLN A 100 -18.05 -4.37 -6.73
N CYS A 101 -18.88 -5.25 -6.19
CA CYS A 101 -20.32 -5.19 -6.32
C CYS A 101 -21.00 -5.12 -4.95
N ILE A 102 -22.18 -4.56 -4.94
CA ILE A 102 -23.06 -4.63 -3.77
C ILE A 102 -23.90 -5.89 -3.91
N VAL A 103 -23.87 -6.74 -2.89
CA VAL A 103 -24.78 -7.88 -2.76
C VAL A 103 -25.74 -7.63 -1.62
N SER A 104 -27.03 -7.96 -1.81
CA SER A 104 -28.08 -7.78 -0.81
C SER A 104 -28.65 -9.13 -0.36
N ASP A 105 -28.80 -9.32 0.96
CA ASP A 105 -29.58 -10.46 1.49
C ASP A 105 -31.08 -10.18 1.36
N GLY A 106 -31.90 -11.23 1.43
CA GLY A 106 -33.35 -11.08 1.36
C GLY A 106 -33.97 -10.24 2.50
N GLY A 107 -33.18 -9.85 3.49
CA GLY A 107 -33.55 -8.99 4.64
C GLY A 107 -33.20 -7.51 4.46
N GLY A 108 -32.71 -7.10 3.29
CA GLY A 108 -32.36 -5.71 2.97
C GLY A 108 -30.98 -5.26 3.43
N ARG A 109 -30.16 -6.13 4.03
CA ARG A 109 -28.76 -5.80 4.34
C ARG A 109 -27.92 -5.84 3.08
N ARG A 110 -27.01 -4.88 2.93
CA ARG A 110 -26.15 -4.69 1.77
C ARG A 110 -24.67 -4.86 2.15
N PHE A 111 -23.94 -5.60 1.34
CA PHE A 111 -22.53 -5.90 1.56
C PHE A 111 -21.74 -5.57 0.30
N ALA A 112 -20.63 -4.80 0.44
CA ALA A 112 -19.67 -4.64 -0.63
C ALA A 112 -18.81 -5.92 -0.70
N ARG A 113 -18.71 -6.50 -1.91
CA ARG A 113 -17.94 -7.72 -2.18
C ARG A 113 -17.12 -7.57 -3.45
N GLU A 114 -15.94 -8.14 -3.43
CA GLU A 114 -15.06 -8.18 -4.59
C GLU A 114 -15.21 -9.50 -5.35
N ALA A 115 -14.93 -9.44 -6.64
CA ALA A 115 -14.95 -10.65 -7.47
C ALA A 115 -14.02 -10.53 -8.68
N LEU A 116 -13.50 -11.67 -9.13
CA LEU A 116 -12.83 -11.82 -10.42
C LEU A 116 -13.87 -12.12 -11.50
N LEU A 117 -13.70 -11.54 -12.68
CA LEU A 117 -14.61 -11.74 -13.79
C LEU A 117 -14.13 -12.89 -14.69
N PRO A 118 -14.93 -13.96 -14.86
CA PRO A 118 -14.67 -14.94 -15.90
C PRO A 118 -15.06 -14.40 -17.28
N LYS A 119 -14.65 -15.08 -18.36
CA LYS A 119 -15.03 -14.72 -19.73
C LYS A 119 -16.56 -14.64 -19.89
N ASP A 120 -17.27 -15.64 -19.34
CA ASP A 120 -18.73 -15.75 -19.33
C ASP A 120 -19.38 -15.03 -18.13
N LYS A 121 -18.85 -13.82 -17.80
CA LYS A 121 -19.28 -13.00 -16.66
C LYS A 121 -20.78 -12.70 -16.63
N LYS A 122 -21.49 -12.96 -17.74
CA LYS A 122 -22.93 -12.72 -17.87
C LYS A 122 -23.60 -13.84 -18.67
N ARG A 123 -24.70 -14.36 -18.12
CA ARG A 123 -25.56 -15.34 -18.78
C ARG A 123 -27.00 -14.84 -18.76
N GLY A 124 -27.45 -14.29 -19.89
CA GLY A 124 -28.73 -13.57 -19.90
C GLY A 124 -28.69 -12.34 -18.98
N PRO A 125 -29.64 -12.18 -18.05
CA PRO A 125 -29.64 -11.10 -17.07
C PRO A 125 -28.68 -11.33 -15.89
N GLU A 126 -28.23 -12.56 -15.64
CA GLU A 126 -27.46 -12.96 -14.46
C GLU A 126 -25.98 -12.74 -14.65
N TYR A 127 -25.33 -12.17 -13.63
CA TYR A 127 -23.88 -12.10 -13.53
C TYR A 127 -23.31 -13.37 -12.90
N ARG A 128 -22.21 -13.85 -13.48
CA ARG A 128 -21.44 -15.00 -13.03
C ARG A 128 -20.07 -14.51 -12.61
N LEU A 129 -19.75 -14.53 -11.33
CA LEU A 129 -18.53 -13.97 -10.77
C LEU A 129 -17.88 -14.99 -9.84
N LEU A 130 -16.55 -14.95 -9.78
CA LEU A 130 -15.79 -15.67 -8.76
C LEU A 130 -15.57 -14.73 -7.58
N PHE A 131 -16.41 -14.84 -6.58
CA PHE A 131 -16.40 -13.93 -5.42
C PHE A 131 -15.23 -14.17 -4.47
N ASP A 132 -14.90 -13.16 -3.68
CA ASP A 132 -13.86 -13.14 -2.66
C ASP A 132 -13.97 -14.31 -1.67
N TRP A 133 -15.15 -14.57 -1.09
CA TRP A 133 -15.36 -15.69 -0.16
C TRP A 133 -15.11 -17.07 -0.80
N GLU A 134 -15.50 -17.22 -2.05
CA GLU A 134 -15.33 -18.46 -2.79
C GLU A 134 -13.86 -18.71 -3.12
N LEU A 135 -13.17 -17.67 -3.66
CA LEU A 135 -11.75 -17.73 -3.95
C LEU A 135 -10.95 -18.03 -2.67
N ASN A 136 -11.28 -17.35 -1.57
CA ASN A 136 -10.63 -17.57 -0.29
C ASN A 136 -10.81 -19.02 0.21
N THR A 137 -12.01 -19.57 0.09
CA THR A 137 -12.27 -20.98 0.43
C THR A 137 -11.44 -21.96 -0.42
N LEU A 138 -11.33 -21.69 -1.72
CA LEU A 138 -10.54 -22.51 -2.64
C LEU A 138 -9.05 -22.44 -2.31
N ILE A 139 -8.51 -21.24 -2.07
CA ILE A 139 -7.10 -21.07 -1.68
C ILE A 139 -6.83 -21.67 -0.30
N ALA A 140 -7.75 -21.58 0.66
CA ALA A 140 -7.59 -22.24 1.97
C ALA A 140 -7.47 -23.76 1.85
N ARG A 141 -8.20 -24.41 0.94
CA ARG A 141 -8.04 -25.83 0.63
C ARG A 141 -6.64 -26.15 0.09
N ILE A 142 -6.11 -25.30 -0.81
CA ILE A 142 -4.73 -25.44 -1.30
C ILE A 142 -3.72 -25.24 -0.17
N ALA A 143 -3.96 -24.27 0.72
CA ALA A 143 -3.09 -23.99 1.87
C ALA A 143 -3.09 -25.13 2.92
N ALA A 144 -4.11 -25.97 2.94
CA ALA A 144 -4.10 -27.19 3.73
C ALA A 144 -3.14 -28.25 3.17
N ARG A 145 -2.78 -28.18 1.90
CA ARG A 145 -1.90 -29.13 1.19
C ARG A 145 -0.43 -28.71 1.21
N THR A 146 -0.15 -27.44 0.99
CA THR A 146 1.20 -26.89 0.92
C THR A 146 1.29 -25.50 1.57
N SER A 147 2.49 -25.13 2.02
CA SER A 147 2.78 -23.78 2.52
C SER A 147 3.39 -22.85 1.45
N ALA A 148 3.73 -23.36 0.28
CA ALA A 148 4.41 -22.60 -0.77
C ALA A 148 3.41 -22.16 -1.85
N ILE A 149 2.55 -21.19 -1.52
CA ILE A 149 1.53 -20.65 -2.41
C ILE A 149 1.85 -19.20 -2.72
N THR A 150 1.82 -18.86 -4.00
CA THR A 150 1.88 -17.47 -4.49
C THR A 150 0.68 -17.21 -5.39
N VAL A 151 -0.08 -16.16 -5.08
CA VAL A 151 -1.22 -15.68 -5.88
C VAL A 151 -0.90 -14.28 -6.38
N VAL A 152 -1.01 -14.07 -7.68
CA VAL A 152 -0.84 -12.76 -8.32
C VAL A 152 -2.17 -12.36 -8.96
N LEU A 153 -2.69 -11.21 -8.57
CA LEU A 153 -3.94 -10.63 -9.07
C LEU A 153 -3.63 -9.32 -9.80
N ASP A 154 -3.45 -9.41 -11.12
CA ASP A 154 -3.27 -8.22 -11.96
C ASP A 154 -4.62 -7.74 -12.50
N CYS A 155 -5.43 -7.22 -11.59
CA CYS A 155 -6.76 -6.69 -11.82
C CYS A 155 -7.10 -5.58 -10.83
N CYS A 156 -8.19 -4.85 -11.09
CA CYS A 156 -8.78 -3.91 -10.13
C CYS A 156 -9.87 -4.63 -9.33
N ASN A 157 -9.83 -4.50 -8.02
CA ASN A 157 -10.90 -4.98 -7.15
C ASN A 157 -11.78 -3.85 -6.63
N SER A 158 -11.42 -2.58 -6.90
CA SER A 158 -12.05 -1.42 -6.29
C SER A 158 -13.35 -0.99 -6.96
N GLY A 159 -14.37 -0.89 -6.15
CA GLY A 159 -15.63 -0.25 -6.47
C GLY A 159 -15.62 1.26 -6.24
N GLY A 160 -14.61 1.96 -6.68
CA GLY A 160 -14.72 3.41 -6.88
C GLY A 160 -15.81 3.71 -7.94
N ALA A 161 -16.92 3.00 -7.87
CA ALA A 161 -17.99 2.88 -8.87
C ALA A 161 -18.80 4.17 -9.08
N THR A 162 -18.44 5.26 -8.38
CA THR A 162 -19.18 6.53 -8.48
C THR A 162 -18.31 7.68 -9.00
N ARG A 163 -17.04 7.43 -9.33
CA ARG A 163 -16.22 8.45 -9.99
C ARG A 163 -16.56 8.48 -11.46
N GLY A 164 -16.98 9.64 -11.97
CA GLY A 164 -17.25 9.84 -13.39
C GLY A 164 -16.08 9.34 -14.24
N LEU A 165 -16.38 8.62 -15.31
CA LEU A 165 -15.37 8.12 -16.25
C LEU A 165 -14.66 9.32 -16.90
N ASP A 166 -13.38 9.52 -16.61
CA ASP A 166 -12.54 10.42 -17.39
C ASP A 166 -12.47 9.94 -18.84
N ALA A 167 -12.27 10.87 -19.78
CA ALA A 167 -12.14 10.53 -21.21
C ALA A 167 -10.99 9.52 -21.49
N ALA A 168 -10.01 9.41 -20.57
CA ALA A 168 -8.97 8.38 -20.58
C ALA A 168 -9.48 7.03 -20.07
N GLU A 169 -10.44 7.01 -19.15
CA GLU A 169 -11.09 5.81 -18.62
C GLU A 169 -12.00 5.15 -19.68
N ALA A 170 -12.61 5.97 -20.54
CA ALA A 170 -13.43 5.49 -21.67
C ALA A 170 -12.63 4.73 -22.74
N LYS A 171 -11.27 4.75 -22.71
CA LYS A 171 -10.40 4.08 -23.67
C LYS A 171 -9.97 2.67 -23.28
N GLY A 172 -10.57 2.06 -22.26
CA GLY A 172 -10.33 0.65 -21.91
C GLY A 172 -8.94 0.34 -21.36
N LEU A 173 -8.29 1.31 -20.70
CA LEU A 173 -6.94 1.13 -20.14
C LEU A 173 -6.94 0.56 -18.71
N TYR A 174 -8.11 0.45 -18.06
CA TYR A 174 -8.24 -0.01 -16.67
C TYR A 174 -8.90 -1.38 -16.58
N ARG A 175 -8.44 -2.19 -15.63
CA ARG A 175 -8.89 -3.58 -15.41
C ARG A 175 -10.05 -3.69 -14.45
N PHE A 176 -10.98 -2.76 -14.51
CA PHE A 176 -12.21 -2.69 -13.72
C PHE A 176 -13.45 -2.81 -14.59
N TRP A 177 -14.44 -3.58 -14.14
CA TRP A 177 -15.75 -3.69 -14.78
C TRP A 177 -16.86 -3.39 -13.76
N PRO A 178 -17.72 -2.39 -14.00
CA PRO A 178 -18.82 -2.08 -13.11
C PRO A 178 -19.90 -3.19 -13.18
N THR A 179 -20.39 -3.59 -12.02
CA THR A 179 -21.50 -4.53 -11.90
C THR A 179 -22.67 -3.88 -11.16
N PRO A 180 -23.93 -4.22 -11.50
CA PRO A 180 -25.08 -3.76 -10.75
C PRO A 180 -25.11 -4.39 -9.36
N GLU A 181 -26.01 -3.88 -8.51
CA GLU A 181 -26.38 -4.56 -7.28
C GLU A 181 -27.02 -5.92 -7.59
N MET A 182 -26.65 -6.94 -6.83
CA MET A 182 -27.08 -8.33 -7.05
C MET A 182 -27.64 -8.92 -5.75
N ALA A 183 -28.53 -9.91 -5.92
CA ALA A 183 -28.91 -10.75 -4.79
C ALA A 183 -27.71 -11.58 -4.32
N LEU A 184 -27.62 -11.80 -3.00
CA LEU A 184 -26.60 -12.64 -2.42
C LEU A 184 -26.74 -14.07 -2.97
N PRO A 185 -25.68 -14.64 -3.58
CA PRO A 185 -25.73 -16.01 -4.08
C PRO A 185 -26.04 -17.01 -2.97
N ALA A 186 -26.79 -18.06 -3.31
CA ALA A 186 -27.09 -19.14 -2.37
C ALA A 186 -25.77 -19.81 -1.88
N GLY A 187 -25.65 -19.99 -0.56
CA GLY A 187 -24.45 -20.59 0.05
C GLY A 187 -23.27 -19.64 0.25
N ALA A 188 -23.46 -18.33 0.05
CA ALA A 188 -22.45 -17.34 0.33
C ALA A 188 -22.12 -17.32 1.84
N ASP A 189 -20.86 -17.51 2.18
CA ASP A 189 -20.36 -17.37 3.54
C ASP A 189 -19.88 -15.94 3.78
N LEU A 190 -20.72 -15.16 4.43
CA LEU A 190 -20.42 -13.76 4.76
C LEU A 190 -19.44 -13.59 5.92
N SER A 191 -19.14 -14.67 6.66
CA SER A 191 -18.12 -14.66 7.70
C SER A 191 -16.70 -14.74 7.11
N VAL A 192 -16.58 -15.25 5.89
CA VAL A 192 -15.35 -15.33 5.12
C VAL A 192 -15.29 -14.15 4.15
N GLY A 193 -14.25 -13.40 4.18
CA GLY A 193 -14.13 -12.20 3.37
C GLY A 193 -14.57 -10.96 4.16
N SER A 194 -13.61 -10.26 4.63
CA SER A 194 -13.84 -9.04 5.40
C SER A 194 -14.03 -7.85 4.47
N VAL A 195 -14.38 -6.74 5.08
CA VAL A 195 -14.37 -5.37 4.59
C VAL A 195 -13.05 -4.95 3.84
N ARG A 196 -12.06 -5.84 3.72
CA ARG A 196 -10.68 -5.55 3.29
C ARG A 196 -10.27 -6.08 1.90
N GLY A 197 -11.20 -6.60 1.10
CA GLY A 197 -10.90 -7.06 -0.27
C GLY A 197 -10.27 -8.47 -0.40
N ILE A 198 -10.27 -9.00 -1.64
CA ILE A 198 -9.76 -10.35 -1.98
C ILE A 198 -8.31 -10.53 -1.52
N ALA A 199 -7.44 -9.59 -1.87
CA ALA A 199 -6.01 -9.71 -1.60
C ALA A 199 -5.72 -9.71 -0.10
N SER A 200 -6.42 -8.90 0.70
CA SER A 200 -6.26 -8.87 2.15
C SER A 200 -6.81 -10.12 2.82
N ALA A 201 -7.95 -10.63 2.35
CA ALA A 201 -8.53 -11.87 2.87
C ALA A 201 -7.63 -13.07 2.61
N LEU A 202 -7.06 -13.19 1.41
CA LEU A 202 -6.10 -14.24 1.06
C LEU A 202 -4.79 -14.09 1.84
N GLY A 203 -4.30 -12.86 2.06
CA GLY A 203 -3.08 -12.60 2.82
C GLY A 203 -3.18 -12.97 4.29
N SER A 204 -4.40 -13.04 4.85
CA SER A 204 -4.62 -13.55 6.21
C SER A 204 -4.41 -15.05 6.34
N LEU A 205 -4.39 -15.79 5.24
CA LEU A 205 -3.99 -17.19 5.20
C LEU A 205 -2.47 -17.26 5.37
N GLN A 206 -1.98 -17.58 6.55
CA GLN A 206 -0.56 -17.62 6.97
C GLN A 206 0.41 -18.37 6.03
N ARG A 207 -0.11 -19.08 5.02
CA ARG A 207 0.65 -19.91 4.08
C ARG A 207 0.61 -19.39 2.65
N CYS A 208 0.03 -18.21 2.41
CA CYS A 208 -0.16 -17.66 1.09
C CYS A 208 0.59 -16.32 0.93
N GLN A 209 1.34 -16.20 -0.16
CA GLN A 209 1.89 -14.92 -0.61
C GLN A 209 0.95 -14.35 -1.65
N VAL A 210 0.45 -13.15 -1.44
CA VAL A 210 -0.48 -12.50 -2.37
C VAL A 210 0.14 -11.22 -2.91
N ILE A 211 0.04 -11.04 -4.21
CA ILE A 211 0.45 -9.84 -4.92
C ILE A 211 -0.77 -9.29 -5.65
N ALA A 212 -1.15 -8.06 -5.35
CA ALA A 212 -2.23 -7.36 -6.02
C ALA A 212 -1.69 -6.17 -6.82
N ALA A 213 -2.31 -5.89 -7.97
CA ALA A 213 -1.85 -4.83 -8.86
C ALA A 213 -2.12 -3.43 -8.31
N CYS A 214 -3.09 -3.27 -7.43
CA CYS A 214 -3.44 -2.00 -6.83
C CYS A 214 -4.17 -2.22 -5.48
N ARG A 215 -4.31 -1.16 -4.70
CA ARG A 215 -5.12 -1.16 -3.47
C ARG A 215 -6.62 -1.19 -3.80
N ASP A 216 -7.45 -1.42 -2.77
CA ASP A 216 -8.90 -1.63 -2.90
C ASP A 216 -9.66 -0.41 -3.46
N ASP A 217 -9.11 0.79 -3.42
CA ASP A 217 -9.68 2.03 -3.93
C ASP A 217 -8.98 2.57 -5.19
N GLU A 218 -8.01 1.84 -5.71
CA GLU A 218 -7.22 2.19 -6.87
C GLU A 218 -7.59 1.34 -8.10
N ARG A 219 -7.05 1.73 -9.26
CA ARG A 219 -7.29 1.01 -10.52
C ARG A 219 -5.99 0.56 -11.16
N ALA A 220 -5.89 -0.73 -11.43
CA ALA A 220 -4.81 -1.30 -12.21
C ALA A 220 -4.96 -0.91 -13.69
N ARG A 221 -3.85 -0.54 -14.31
CA ARG A 221 -3.76 -0.07 -15.68
C ARG A 221 -2.96 -1.03 -16.53
N GLU A 222 -3.30 -1.11 -17.80
CA GLU A 222 -2.44 -1.66 -18.83
C GLU A 222 -1.88 -0.57 -19.74
N SER A 223 -0.66 -0.74 -20.22
CA SER A 223 -0.02 0.16 -21.17
C SER A 223 0.71 -0.59 -22.27
N ALA A 224 0.86 0.08 -23.42
CA ALA A 224 1.66 -0.45 -24.52
C ALA A 224 3.15 -0.39 -24.15
N GLY A 225 3.81 -1.55 -24.20
CA GLY A 225 5.26 -1.66 -24.07
C GLY A 225 6.00 -1.42 -25.39
N ALA A 226 7.32 -1.56 -25.34
CA ALA A 226 8.16 -1.54 -26.54
C ALA A 226 7.70 -2.64 -27.52
N GLY A 227 7.43 -2.27 -28.77
CA GLY A 227 6.91 -3.18 -29.78
C GLY A 227 5.38 -3.27 -29.88
N GLY A 228 4.62 -2.40 -29.19
CA GLY A 228 3.18 -2.26 -29.34
C GLY A 228 2.34 -3.33 -28.61
N ARG A 229 2.96 -4.24 -27.86
CA ARG A 229 2.26 -5.19 -26.98
C ARG A 229 1.89 -4.52 -25.67
N SER A 230 0.62 -4.60 -25.29
CA SER A 230 0.14 -4.12 -23.98
C SER A 230 0.38 -5.17 -22.90
N ASN A 231 0.72 -4.70 -21.70
CA ASN A 231 0.82 -5.50 -20.48
C ASN A 231 0.26 -4.69 -19.30
N GLY A 232 -0.13 -5.36 -18.22
CA GLY A 232 -0.39 -4.71 -16.95
C GLY A 232 0.88 -4.09 -16.36
N GLU A 233 0.75 -2.94 -15.71
CA GLU A 233 1.89 -2.26 -15.12
C GLU A 233 2.57 -3.11 -14.04
N LEU A 234 1.79 -3.85 -13.22
CA LEU A 234 2.35 -4.79 -12.26
C LEU A 234 3.17 -5.88 -12.96
N THR A 235 2.60 -6.55 -13.96
CA THR A 235 3.29 -7.62 -14.67
C THR A 235 4.57 -7.14 -15.32
N ARG A 236 4.53 -5.99 -15.98
CA ARG A 236 5.69 -5.39 -16.63
C ARG A 236 6.82 -5.11 -15.63
N ALA A 237 6.49 -4.46 -14.50
CA ALA A 237 7.47 -4.15 -13.44
C ALA A 237 8.01 -5.42 -12.79
N LEU A 238 7.14 -6.37 -12.43
CA LEU A 238 7.49 -7.63 -11.79
C LEU A 238 8.46 -8.46 -12.65
N ILE A 239 8.11 -8.68 -13.91
CA ILE A 239 8.94 -9.50 -14.81
C ILE A 239 10.25 -8.78 -15.17
N ALA A 240 10.26 -7.46 -15.30
CA ALA A 240 11.49 -6.71 -15.53
C ALA A 240 12.48 -6.90 -14.36
N HIS A 241 12.03 -6.74 -13.10
CA HIS A 241 12.87 -6.93 -11.91
C HIS A 241 13.34 -8.38 -11.75
N LEU A 242 12.45 -9.35 -11.96
CA LEU A 242 12.81 -10.77 -11.90
C LEU A 242 13.80 -11.17 -13.01
N SER A 243 13.69 -10.58 -14.19
CA SER A 243 14.58 -10.87 -15.32
C SER A 243 15.98 -10.25 -15.16
N ALA A 244 16.10 -9.19 -14.38
CA ALA A 244 17.37 -8.56 -14.07
C ALA A 244 18.26 -9.39 -13.10
N VAL A 245 17.65 -10.36 -12.39
CA VAL A 245 18.36 -11.23 -11.45
C VAL A 245 18.94 -12.44 -12.20
N SER A 246 20.16 -12.86 -11.86
CA SER A 246 20.76 -14.07 -12.47
C SER A 246 19.99 -15.34 -12.09
N ALA A 247 20.11 -16.41 -12.89
CA ALA A 247 19.41 -17.68 -12.64
C ALA A 247 19.82 -18.31 -11.29
N THR A 248 21.08 -18.14 -10.87
CA THR A 248 21.58 -18.64 -9.60
C THR A 248 21.01 -17.86 -8.42
N GLU A 249 20.94 -16.53 -8.53
CA GLU A 249 20.35 -15.67 -7.50
C GLU A 249 18.84 -15.87 -7.39
N LEU A 250 18.15 -16.14 -8.51
CA LEU A 250 16.69 -16.34 -8.54
C LEU A 250 16.24 -17.47 -7.59
N GLN A 251 17.05 -18.54 -7.46
CA GLN A 251 16.74 -19.65 -6.55
C GLN A 251 16.76 -19.27 -5.06
N ASN A 252 17.47 -18.19 -4.72
CA ASN A 252 17.58 -17.68 -3.37
C ASN A 252 16.88 -16.32 -3.18
N LEU A 253 16.25 -15.82 -4.25
CA LEU A 253 15.61 -14.52 -4.27
C LEU A 253 14.40 -14.49 -3.33
N ARG A 254 14.29 -13.42 -2.56
CA ARG A 254 13.17 -13.17 -1.65
C ARG A 254 12.34 -12.01 -2.17
N TRP A 255 11.05 -12.01 -1.85
CA TRP A 255 10.14 -10.95 -2.25
C TRP A 255 10.60 -9.57 -1.79
N GLY A 256 11.06 -9.43 -0.55
CA GLY A 256 11.54 -8.17 -0.01
C GLY A 256 12.70 -7.54 -0.79
N ARG A 257 13.53 -8.35 -1.49
CA ARG A 257 14.64 -7.81 -2.29
C ARG A 257 14.18 -7.09 -3.55
N ILE A 258 13.09 -7.54 -4.17
CA ILE A 258 12.62 -6.96 -5.44
C ILE A 258 11.38 -6.11 -5.30
N TRP A 259 10.61 -6.32 -4.22
CA TRP A 259 9.28 -5.75 -4.12
C TRP A 259 9.26 -4.23 -4.18
N ARG A 260 10.18 -3.57 -3.47
CA ARG A 260 10.29 -2.11 -3.49
C ARG A 260 10.56 -1.55 -4.88
N GLY A 261 11.46 -2.20 -5.64
CA GLY A 261 11.71 -1.82 -7.03
C GLY A 261 10.49 -2.02 -7.92
N VAL A 262 9.75 -3.13 -7.73
CA VAL A 262 8.49 -3.38 -8.44
C VAL A 262 7.44 -2.31 -8.11
N GLU A 263 7.24 -2.02 -6.84
CA GLU A 263 6.30 -1.00 -6.38
C GLU A 263 6.65 0.38 -6.93
N ALA A 264 7.91 0.77 -6.83
CA ALA A 264 8.40 2.04 -7.34
C ALA A 264 8.21 2.15 -8.87
N ALA A 265 8.54 1.10 -9.63
CA ALA A 265 8.37 1.09 -11.09
C ALA A 265 6.88 1.20 -11.51
N VAL A 266 5.97 0.56 -10.77
CA VAL A 266 4.52 0.69 -11.02
C VAL A 266 4.06 2.11 -10.72
N ARG A 267 4.46 2.70 -9.60
CA ARG A 267 4.10 4.06 -9.21
C ARG A 267 4.70 5.12 -10.14
N GLU A 268 5.90 4.90 -10.65
CA GLU A 268 6.51 5.77 -11.66
C GLU A 268 5.71 5.77 -12.96
N ALA A 269 5.25 4.58 -13.41
CA ALA A 269 4.44 4.44 -14.61
C ALA A 269 3.01 4.95 -14.42
N ASN A 270 2.44 4.76 -13.22
CA ASN A 270 1.10 5.22 -12.85
C ASN A 270 1.08 5.62 -11.37
N PRO A 271 1.23 6.92 -11.04
CA PRO A 271 1.22 7.41 -9.65
C PRO A 271 -0.05 7.10 -8.85
N ARG A 272 -1.14 6.74 -9.54
CA ARG A 272 -2.43 6.35 -8.92
C ARG A 272 -2.60 4.84 -8.76
N GLN A 273 -1.52 4.07 -8.89
CA GLN A 273 -1.54 2.62 -8.76
C GLN A 273 -0.45 2.19 -7.78
N SER A 274 -0.84 1.67 -6.63
CA SER A 274 0.06 1.17 -5.60
C SER A 274 -0.10 -0.36 -5.51
N PRO A 275 0.80 -1.13 -6.12
CA PRO A 275 0.74 -2.57 -5.99
C PRO A 275 0.98 -2.96 -4.53
N TRP A 276 0.41 -4.08 -4.13
CA TRP A 276 0.46 -4.53 -2.75
C TRP A 276 0.93 -5.97 -2.65
N LEU A 277 1.80 -6.24 -1.69
CA LEU A 277 2.30 -7.56 -1.38
C LEU A 277 1.91 -7.91 0.05
N SER A 278 1.17 -9.00 0.21
CA SER A 278 0.77 -9.57 1.50
C SER A 278 1.52 -10.88 1.75
N GLY A 279 1.82 -11.15 3.00
CA GLY A 279 2.62 -12.27 3.43
C GLY A 279 4.05 -11.85 3.79
N SER A 280 4.94 -12.82 4.01
CA SER A 280 6.31 -12.53 4.45
C SER A 280 7.20 -12.05 3.31
N PHE A 281 7.84 -10.91 3.51
CA PHE A 281 8.89 -10.41 2.61
C PHE A 281 10.15 -11.29 2.59
N GLY A 282 10.38 -12.05 3.66
CA GLY A 282 11.43 -13.06 3.76
C GLY A 282 11.18 -14.29 2.91
N ARG A 283 9.95 -14.51 2.43
CA ARG A 283 9.58 -15.66 1.63
C ARG A 283 10.30 -15.65 0.29
N ARG A 284 10.79 -16.83 -0.12
CA ARG A 284 11.45 -16.99 -1.42
C ARG A 284 10.46 -16.84 -2.57
N VAL A 285 10.88 -16.14 -3.59
CA VAL A 285 10.13 -16.03 -4.84
C VAL A 285 9.96 -17.42 -5.43
N PHE A 286 8.74 -17.78 -5.82
CA PHE A 286 8.34 -19.12 -6.29
C PHE A 286 8.56 -20.27 -5.31
N GLY A 287 8.78 -20.00 -4.01
CA GLY A 287 8.86 -21.03 -2.97
C GLY A 287 10.09 -21.95 -3.05
N PHE A 288 11.21 -21.50 -3.59
CA PHE A 288 12.46 -22.26 -3.59
C PHE A 288 13.08 -22.34 -2.19
N GLY A 289 12.94 -23.49 -1.52
CA GLY A 289 13.55 -23.73 -0.20
C GLY A 289 12.72 -23.19 0.98
N PRO A 290 13.24 -23.36 2.21
CA PRO A 290 12.54 -22.91 3.41
C PRO A 290 12.44 -21.39 3.46
N ASP A 291 11.34 -20.91 3.99
CA ASP A 291 11.19 -19.51 4.37
C ASP A 291 12.08 -19.26 5.59
N ASP A 292 12.80 -18.17 5.58
CA ASP A 292 13.47 -17.61 6.75
C ASP A 292 13.12 -16.11 6.82
N ASP A 293 13.16 -15.54 8.01
CA ASP A 293 12.80 -14.14 8.28
C ASP A 293 13.91 -13.15 7.92
N ALA A 294 14.78 -13.51 6.97
CA ALA A 294 15.90 -12.66 6.57
C ALA A 294 15.43 -11.42 5.82
N ASP A 295 15.84 -10.25 6.27
CA ASP A 295 15.71 -9.00 5.52
C ASP A 295 16.67 -9.05 4.31
N PRO A 296 16.14 -8.99 3.07
CA PRO A 296 16.98 -9.04 1.86
C PRO A 296 17.82 -7.78 1.65
N GLY A 297 17.45 -6.67 2.29
CA GLY A 297 18.07 -5.37 2.06
C GLY A 297 17.81 -4.79 0.67
N TYR A 298 18.46 -3.66 0.40
CA TYR A 298 18.46 -3.00 -0.91
C TYR A 298 19.51 -3.62 -1.82
N ALA A 299 19.26 -3.70 -3.13
CA ALA A 299 20.34 -4.01 -4.06
C ALA A 299 21.30 -2.81 -4.16
N VAL A 300 22.61 -3.10 -4.16
CA VAL A 300 23.66 -2.09 -4.30
C VAL A 300 24.52 -2.47 -5.49
N VAL A 301 24.70 -1.54 -6.42
CA VAL A 301 25.49 -1.76 -7.65
C VAL A 301 26.55 -0.68 -7.74
N GLN A 302 27.78 -1.06 -8.08
CA GLN A 302 28.82 -0.09 -8.39
C GLN A 302 28.58 0.51 -9.79
N VAL A 303 28.66 1.82 -9.90
CA VAL A 303 28.53 2.59 -11.14
C VAL A 303 29.78 3.50 -11.29
N PRO A 304 30.05 4.06 -12.48
CA PRO A 304 31.25 4.89 -12.67
C PRO A 304 31.35 6.09 -11.70
N ALA A 305 30.21 6.64 -11.27
CA ALA A 305 30.14 7.81 -10.36
C ALA A 305 30.02 7.42 -8.86
N GLY A 306 30.09 6.13 -8.51
CA GLY A 306 29.96 5.69 -7.11
C GLY A 306 29.12 4.43 -6.99
N TYR A 307 27.97 4.51 -6.33
CA TYR A 307 27.05 3.39 -6.11
C TYR A 307 25.62 3.79 -6.43
N ARG A 308 24.87 2.84 -6.97
CA ARG A 308 23.41 2.95 -7.14
C ARG A 308 22.74 1.98 -6.18
N VAL A 309 21.72 2.48 -5.49
CA VAL A 309 20.89 1.70 -4.56
C VAL A 309 19.48 1.63 -5.14
N ASP A 310 18.85 0.48 -5.17
CA ASP A 310 17.47 0.28 -5.65
C ASP A 310 16.44 0.66 -4.56
N ALA A 311 16.70 1.75 -3.89
CA ALA A 311 15.83 2.37 -2.89
C ALA A 311 15.97 3.89 -3.00
N GLY A 312 14.85 4.57 -3.05
CA GLY A 312 14.77 6.02 -3.15
C GLY A 312 13.82 6.61 -2.12
N SER A 313 13.28 7.79 -2.40
CA SER A 313 12.41 8.51 -1.47
C SER A 313 11.16 7.71 -1.07
N LEU A 314 10.61 6.88 -1.97
CA LEU A 314 9.50 5.97 -1.65
C LEU A 314 9.86 4.89 -0.61
N ALA A 315 11.13 4.56 -0.48
CA ALA A 315 11.64 3.63 0.53
C ALA A 315 12.24 4.33 1.76
N GLY A 316 12.01 5.63 1.92
CA GLY A 316 12.56 6.43 3.03
C GLY A 316 14.06 6.73 2.91
N VAL A 317 14.66 6.49 1.73
CA VAL A 317 16.06 6.79 1.45
C VAL A 317 16.16 8.18 0.87
N THR A 318 16.63 9.13 1.66
CA THR A 318 16.75 10.55 1.29
C THR A 318 18.23 10.96 1.20
N VAL A 319 18.51 12.13 0.67
CA VAL A 319 19.87 12.69 0.63
C VAL A 319 20.45 12.74 2.06
N ASP A 320 21.74 12.52 2.19
CA ASP A 320 22.49 12.34 3.43
C ASP A 320 22.17 11.05 4.23
N ALA A 321 21.25 10.20 3.75
CA ALA A 321 21.07 8.88 4.36
C ALA A 321 22.33 8.02 4.23
N GLU A 322 22.60 7.19 5.24
CA GLU A 322 23.69 6.22 5.19
C GLU A 322 23.15 4.81 5.02
N ILE A 323 23.72 4.10 4.06
CA ILE A 323 23.40 2.71 3.76
C ILE A 323 24.61 1.87 4.11
N GLY A 324 24.46 0.97 5.07
CA GLY A 324 25.45 -0.07 5.36
C GLY A 324 25.44 -1.13 4.25
N VAL A 325 26.61 -1.52 3.77
CA VAL A 325 26.76 -2.54 2.72
C VAL A 325 27.25 -3.84 3.34
N TYR A 326 26.56 -4.94 3.02
CA TYR A 326 26.80 -6.28 3.53
C TYR A 326 26.95 -7.27 2.37
N GLY A 327 27.60 -8.40 2.61
CA GLY A 327 27.62 -9.52 1.68
C GLY A 327 26.36 -10.40 1.78
N ALA A 328 26.38 -11.52 1.08
CA ALA A 328 25.31 -12.52 1.15
C ALA A 328 25.12 -13.14 2.54
N ALA A 329 26.20 -13.19 3.34
CA ALA A 329 26.19 -13.69 4.72
C ALA A 329 26.43 -12.55 5.73
N PRO A 330 25.79 -12.60 6.91
CA PRO A 330 24.73 -13.54 7.33
C PRO A 330 23.41 -13.29 6.55
N PRO A 331 22.54 -14.29 6.38
CA PRO A 331 21.29 -14.12 5.63
C PRO A 331 20.35 -13.07 6.23
N ALA A 332 20.27 -12.97 7.55
CA ALA A 332 19.59 -11.88 8.26
C ALA A 332 20.59 -10.80 8.64
N PHE A 333 20.20 -9.55 8.60
CA PHE A 333 21.00 -8.47 9.14
C PHE A 333 21.07 -8.59 10.67
N PRO A 334 22.26 -8.54 11.27
CA PRO A 334 22.37 -8.46 12.72
C PRO A 334 21.70 -7.20 13.27
N PRO A 335 21.32 -7.16 14.55
CA PRO A 335 20.79 -5.96 15.17
C PRO A 335 21.69 -4.75 14.92
N LEU A 336 21.12 -3.65 14.46
CA LEU A 336 21.87 -2.45 14.06
C LEU A 336 22.74 -1.95 15.23
N GLY A 337 24.00 -1.60 14.93
CA GLY A 337 24.95 -1.12 15.93
C GLY A 337 25.55 -2.20 16.84
N SER A 338 25.12 -3.47 16.73
CA SER A 338 25.71 -4.58 17.47
C SER A 338 27.14 -4.89 16.99
N ALA A 339 27.93 -5.57 17.81
CA ALA A 339 29.27 -6.04 17.42
C ALA A 339 29.19 -6.96 16.18
N GLN A 340 28.14 -7.76 16.06
CA GLN A 340 27.89 -8.62 14.89
C GLN A 340 27.55 -7.81 13.63
N ASP A 341 26.79 -6.72 13.76
CA ASP A 341 26.49 -5.81 12.67
C ASP A 341 27.76 -5.14 12.15
N LEU A 342 28.55 -4.57 13.07
CA LEU A 342 29.83 -3.92 12.71
C LEU A 342 30.82 -4.89 12.04
N ALA A 343 30.84 -6.14 12.48
CA ALA A 343 31.71 -7.17 11.89
C ALA A 343 31.21 -7.64 10.50
N ALA A 344 29.89 -7.70 10.29
CA ALA A 344 29.30 -8.12 9.03
C ALA A 344 29.31 -7.01 7.97
N ARG A 345 29.25 -5.74 8.38
CA ARG A 345 29.23 -4.58 7.50
C ARG A 345 30.57 -4.42 6.78
N LYS A 346 30.55 -4.37 5.46
CA LYS A 346 31.76 -4.27 4.59
C LYS A 346 32.12 -2.83 4.30
N GLY A 347 31.16 -1.92 4.37
CA GLY A 347 31.33 -0.49 4.16
C GLY A 347 30.03 0.26 4.41
N THR A 348 30.11 1.58 4.30
CA THR A 348 28.95 2.47 4.37
C THR A 348 29.00 3.43 3.19
N ILE A 349 27.88 3.63 2.53
CA ILE A 349 27.71 4.61 1.46
C ILE A 349 26.72 5.67 1.91
N ARG A 350 26.96 6.92 1.52
CA ARG A 350 26.09 8.05 1.81
C ARG A 350 25.39 8.47 0.54
N VAL A 351 24.08 8.64 0.62
CA VAL A 351 23.24 9.08 -0.49
C VAL A 351 23.54 10.54 -0.81
N VAL A 352 23.86 10.82 -2.06
CA VAL A 352 24.14 12.17 -2.57
C VAL A 352 23.02 12.69 -3.46
N TYR A 353 22.24 11.78 -4.06
CA TYR A 353 21.08 12.10 -4.88
C TYR A 353 20.04 10.99 -4.73
N THR A 354 18.78 11.36 -4.67
CA THR A 354 17.66 10.40 -4.58
C THR A 354 16.59 10.70 -5.60
N GLU A 355 16.10 9.64 -6.21
CA GLU A 355 14.89 9.59 -7.02
C GLU A 355 13.79 8.85 -6.25
N ARG A 356 12.62 8.66 -6.86
CA ARG A 356 11.54 7.92 -6.21
C ARG A 356 11.92 6.48 -5.87
N ALA A 357 12.55 5.77 -6.82
CA ALA A 357 12.82 4.34 -6.74
C ALA A 357 14.28 3.98 -6.51
N SER A 358 15.20 4.90 -6.72
CA SER A 358 16.64 4.66 -6.64
C SER A 358 17.37 5.83 -6.03
N SER A 359 18.59 5.57 -5.58
CA SER A 359 19.47 6.61 -5.07
C SER A 359 20.89 6.42 -5.61
N GLU A 360 21.59 7.52 -5.80
CA GLU A 360 23.04 7.54 -6.03
C GLU A 360 23.76 7.83 -4.72
N ALA A 361 24.86 7.14 -4.49
CA ALA A 361 25.59 7.23 -3.23
C ALA A 361 27.12 7.15 -3.45
N GLU A 362 27.85 7.72 -2.51
CA GLU A 362 29.31 7.67 -2.47
C GLU A 362 29.77 6.92 -1.22
N ALA A 363 30.90 6.23 -1.31
CA ALA A 363 31.48 5.58 -0.14
C ALA A 363 31.94 6.62 0.92
N THR A 364 31.55 6.41 2.17
CA THR A 364 32.01 7.25 3.27
C THR A 364 33.52 7.01 3.55
N THR A 365 33.96 5.79 3.33
CA THR A 365 35.38 5.36 3.34
C THR A 365 35.54 4.29 2.27
N PRO A 366 36.68 4.20 1.59
CA PRO A 366 36.93 3.18 0.59
C PRO A 366 36.73 1.77 1.14
N PHE A 367 36.01 0.92 0.42
CA PHE A 367 35.83 -0.50 0.73
C PHE A 367 35.68 -1.31 -0.57
N VAL A 368 35.86 -2.62 -0.47
CA VAL A 368 35.64 -3.54 -1.61
C VAL A 368 34.22 -4.00 -1.57
N LEU A 369 33.48 -3.78 -2.67
CA LEU A 369 32.10 -4.24 -2.80
C LEU A 369 32.06 -5.77 -2.74
N PRO A 370 31.32 -6.37 -1.80
CA PRO A 370 31.24 -7.83 -1.69
C PRO A 370 30.49 -8.44 -2.86
N GLU A 371 30.67 -9.75 -3.07
CA GLU A 371 29.82 -10.53 -3.96
C GLU A 371 28.37 -10.52 -3.44
N ALA A 372 27.40 -10.35 -4.34
CA ALA A 372 25.97 -10.18 -4.02
C ALA A 372 25.73 -9.12 -2.90
N PRO A 373 26.08 -7.85 -3.12
CA PRO A 373 25.98 -6.81 -2.10
C PRO A 373 24.53 -6.50 -1.75
N ARG A 374 24.28 -6.30 -0.44
CA ARG A 374 22.99 -5.89 0.10
C ARG A 374 23.15 -4.62 0.91
N GLY A 375 22.26 -3.67 0.69
CA GLY A 375 22.20 -2.43 1.46
C GLY A 375 21.18 -2.49 2.59
N ARG A 376 21.47 -1.82 3.70
CA ARG A 376 20.54 -1.57 4.79
C ARG A 376 20.64 -0.12 5.21
N LEU A 377 19.50 0.56 5.40
CA LEU A 377 19.49 1.90 5.98
C LEU A 377 20.05 1.82 7.41
N VAL A 378 21.16 2.52 7.66
CA VAL A 378 21.81 2.57 8.98
C VAL A 378 21.67 3.92 9.65
N ARG A 379 21.40 4.97 8.84
CA ARG A 379 21.04 6.30 9.32
C ARG A 379 20.17 6.98 8.27
N ALA A 380 19.03 7.53 8.69
CA ALA A 380 18.20 8.34 7.82
C ALA A 380 18.88 9.67 7.46
N GLY A 381 18.49 10.27 6.34
CA GLY A 381 18.90 11.63 5.99
C GLY A 381 18.35 12.67 6.97
N ARG A 382 18.92 13.88 6.97
CA ARG A 382 18.72 14.90 8.01
C ARG A 382 17.26 15.23 8.34
N ASN A 383 16.35 15.14 7.39
CA ASN A 383 14.94 15.50 7.58
C ASN A 383 14.02 14.27 7.63
N ALA A 384 14.58 13.07 7.60
CA ALA A 384 13.83 11.81 7.60
C ALA A 384 13.82 11.12 8.97
N SER A 385 14.64 11.56 9.95
CA SER A 385 14.60 11.04 11.31
C SER A 385 13.52 11.74 12.14
N LEU A 386 12.88 10.97 13.02
CA LEU A 386 11.95 11.47 14.03
C LEU A 386 12.72 11.72 15.33
N ARG A 387 12.64 12.92 15.88
CA ARG A 387 13.26 13.28 17.16
C ARG A 387 12.35 12.88 18.31
N VAL A 388 12.85 11.97 19.13
CA VAL A 388 12.07 11.30 20.19
C VAL A 388 12.73 11.52 21.54
N ALA A 389 11.95 11.88 22.56
CA ALA A 389 12.37 11.94 23.96
C ALA A 389 11.72 10.87 24.82
N LEU A 390 12.36 10.52 25.92
CA LEU A 390 11.85 9.64 26.96
C LEU A 390 11.70 10.42 28.28
N ALA A 391 10.54 10.42 28.86
CA ALA A 391 10.23 11.08 30.13
C ALA A 391 9.50 10.13 31.10
N PRO A 392 10.17 9.54 32.12
CA PRO A 392 11.59 9.67 32.45
C PRO A 392 12.51 8.92 31.46
N ASN A 393 13.81 9.24 31.46
CA ASN A 393 14.77 8.51 30.67
C ASN A 393 14.89 7.04 31.16
N ASP A 394 14.68 6.10 30.23
CA ASP A 394 14.81 4.66 30.46
C ASP A 394 15.91 4.11 29.51
N PRO A 395 17.07 3.69 30.06
CA PRO A 395 18.17 3.22 29.23
C PRO A 395 17.86 1.96 28.41
N HIS A 396 16.96 1.10 28.89
CA HIS A 396 16.58 -0.12 28.17
C HIS A 396 15.73 0.22 26.96
N LEU A 397 14.70 1.04 27.16
CA LEU A 397 13.84 1.51 26.07
C LEU A 397 14.62 2.37 25.08
N ALA A 398 15.51 3.25 25.57
CA ALA A 398 16.39 4.06 24.72
C ALA A 398 17.26 3.18 23.81
N ALA A 399 17.83 2.10 24.35
CA ALA A 399 18.63 1.16 23.56
C ALA A 399 17.79 0.43 22.48
N GLN A 400 16.54 0.12 22.77
CA GLN A 400 15.62 -0.48 21.79
C GLN A 400 15.26 0.51 20.67
N LEU A 401 14.92 1.75 21.02
CA LEU A 401 14.59 2.80 20.06
C LEU A 401 15.77 3.16 19.15
N ALA A 402 16.99 3.20 19.71
CA ALA A 402 18.21 3.48 18.96
C ALA A 402 18.55 2.41 17.90
N LEU A 403 17.88 1.26 17.91
CA LEU A 403 18.01 0.25 16.85
C LEU A 403 17.28 0.65 15.55
N SER A 404 16.36 1.61 15.62
CA SER A 404 15.68 2.12 14.43
C SER A 404 16.50 3.25 13.78
N PRO A 405 16.81 3.17 12.47
CA PRO A 405 17.52 4.23 11.76
C PRO A 405 16.69 5.51 11.57
N LEU A 406 15.39 5.45 11.87
CA LEU A 406 14.46 6.57 11.75
C LEU A 406 14.28 7.35 13.04
N ILE A 407 14.83 6.87 14.15
CA ILE A 407 14.64 7.47 15.47
C ILE A 407 15.94 8.13 15.91
N GLU A 408 15.85 9.41 16.24
CA GLU A 408 16.90 10.17 16.87
C GLU A 408 16.46 10.51 18.30
N LEU A 409 17.19 9.98 19.30
CA LEU A 409 16.90 10.31 20.69
C LEU A 409 17.47 11.68 21.02
N VAL A 410 16.63 12.55 21.58
CA VAL A 410 16.94 13.95 21.91
C VAL A 410 16.39 14.32 23.28
N GLU A 411 16.78 15.48 23.80
CA GLU A 411 16.18 16.05 25.01
C GLU A 411 14.72 16.49 24.72
N PRO A 412 13.84 16.50 25.75
CA PRO A 412 12.41 16.79 25.58
C PRO A 412 12.09 18.08 24.83
N GLU A 413 12.90 19.13 25.02
CA GLU A 413 12.69 20.43 24.38
C GLU A 413 12.94 20.42 22.86
N GLN A 414 13.59 19.38 22.37
CA GLN A 414 13.90 19.20 20.93
C GLN A 414 13.04 18.12 20.28
N ALA A 415 12.23 17.42 21.08
CA ALA A 415 11.45 16.28 20.60
C ALA A 415 10.27 16.69 19.72
N GLU A 416 9.93 15.82 18.79
CA GLU A 416 8.70 15.84 18.03
C GLU A 416 7.68 14.87 18.59
N LEU A 417 8.17 13.84 19.31
CA LEU A 417 7.38 12.85 20.01
C LEU A 417 8.04 12.55 21.36
N THR A 418 7.28 12.62 22.43
CA THR A 418 7.74 12.18 23.76
C THR A 418 7.01 10.91 24.18
N LEU A 419 7.76 9.91 24.60
CA LEU A 419 7.24 8.75 25.33
C LEU A 419 7.23 9.09 26.81
N THR A 420 6.05 9.23 27.39
CA THR A 420 5.86 9.56 28.80
C THR A 420 5.53 8.30 29.59
N GLY A 421 6.33 8.01 30.63
CA GLY A 421 6.13 6.87 31.52
C GLY A 421 4.82 7.01 32.31
N ARG A 422 4.10 5.90 32.45
CA ARG A 422 2.83 5.81 33.16
C ARG A 422 2.95 5.05 34.49
N ALA A 423 2.03 5.28 35.41
CA ALA A 423 2.00 4.59 36.68
C ALA A 423 1.79 3.07 36.57
N ASP A 424 1.18 2.60 35.47
CA ASP A 424 0.96 1.19 35.18
C ASP A 424 2.21 0.49 34.56
N GLY A 425 3.32 1.22 34.43
CA GLY A 425 4.56 0.73 33.81
C GLY A 425 4.56 0.78 32.28
N GLY A 426 3.48 1.24 31.66
CA GLY A 426 3.41 1.49 30.20
C GLY A 426 3.96 2.85 29.80
N TRP A 427 3.88 3.17 28.51
CA TRP A 427 4.33 4.44 27.94
C TRP A 427 3.23 5.07 27.10
N ALA A 428 3.02 6.37 27.29
CA ALA A 428 2.11 7.17 26.48
C ALA A 428 2.88 7.88 25.37
N LEU A 429 2.40 7.83 24.13
CA LEU A 429 2.91 8.61 23.01
C LEU A 429 2.25 9.99 23.05
N VAL A 430 3.08 11.02 23.25
CA VAL A 430 2.67 12.42 23.29
C VAL A 430 3.28 13.14 22.09
N ASP A 431 2.42 13.71 21.26
CA ASP A 431 2.84 14.47 20.08
C ASP A 431 3.12 15.93 20.48
N ASP A 432 4.40 16.27 20.61
CA ASP A 432 4.83 17.59 21.07
C ASP A 432 4.69 18.68 19.99
N VAL A 433 4.59 18.27 18.73
CA VAL A 433 4.58 19.19 17.59
C VAL A 433 3.16 19.51 17.11
N HIS A 434 2.28 18.52 17.15
CA HIS A 434 0.91 18.65 16.65
C HIS A 434 -0.12 18.79 17.77
N GLY A 435 0.33 18.83 19.04
CA GLY A 435 -0.49 19.22 20.18
C GLY A 435 -1.37 18.12 20.75
N THR A 436 -0.94 16.83 20.73
CA THR A 436 -1.63 15.81 21.51
C THR A 436 -1.01 15.67 22.90
N GLY A 437 -1.83 15.82 23.93
CA GLY A 437 -1.44 15.59 25.31
C GLY A 437 -0.86 16.80 26.04
N GLN A 438 -0.79 17.97 25.41
CA GLN A 438 -0.32 19.20 26.06
C GLN A 438 -1.42 20.02 26.72
N THR A 439 -2.68 19.81 26.30
CA THR A 439 -3.84 20.48 26.92
C THR A 439 -4.56 19.53 27.87
N ALA A 440 -4.95 20.01 29.04
CA ALA A 440 -5.72 19.20 29.98
C ALA A 440 -7.01 18.66 29.34
N GLY A 441 -7.07 17.34 29.13
CA GLY A 441 -8.18 16.66 28.48
C GLY A 441 -7.95 16.22 27.03
N GLU A 442 -6.79 16.51 26.40
CA GLU A 442 -6.43 15.88 25.12
C GLU A 442 -5.96 14.44 25.34
N PRO A 443 -6.53 13.47 24.60
CA PRO A 443 -6.10 12.08 24.71
C PRO A 443 -4.68 11.92 24.14
N VAL A 444 -3.87 11.11 24.82
CA VAL A 444 -2.59 10.66 24.25
C VAL A 444 -2.85 9.93 22.93
N LEU A 445 -1.90 10.01 22.01
CA LEU A 445 -2.05 9.42 20.68
C LEU A 445 -2.19 7.89 20.76
N ALA A 446 -1.33 7.25 21.57
CA ALA A 446 -1.40 5.82 21.86
C ALA A 446 -0.76 5.51 23.22
N VAL A 447 -1.08 4.34 23.76
CA VAL A 447 -0.46 3.80 24.97
C VAL A 447 0.20 2.47 24.63
N ILE A 448 1.48 2.35 24.93
CA ILE A 448 2.26 1.10 24.87
C ILE A 448 2.10 0.43 26.24
N PRO A 449 1.43 -0.73 26.35
CA PRO A 449 1.31 -1.44 27.62
C PRO A 449 2.66 -1.91 28.18
N ALA A 450 2.76 -2.08 29.49
CA ALA A 450 4.00 -2.49 30.16
C ALA A 450 4.53 -3.86 29.67
N ASP A 451 3.63 -4.78 29.30
CA ASP A 451 3.95 -6.09 28.73
C ASP A 451 4.23 -6.07 27.22
N ARG A 452 4.28 -4.87 26.62
CA ARG A 452 4.47 -4.63 25.19
C ARG A 452 5.54 -3.60 24.87
N GLN A 453 6.48 -3.39 25.78
CA GLN A 453 7.56 -2.41 25.56
C GLN A 453 8.47 -2.78 24.38
N ASP A 454 8.58 -4.05 24.04
CA ASP A 454 9.23 -4.56 22.83
C ASP A 454 8.63 -3.99 21.54
N ARG A 455 7.38 -3.46 21.61
CA ARG A 455 6.68 -2.84 20.49
C ARG A 455 6.90 -1.33 20.37
N ALA A 456 7.62 -0.72 21.31
CA ALA A 456 7.85 0.72 21.29
C ALA A 456 8.53 1.20 20.00
N PRO A 457 9.60 0.57 19.48
CA PRO A 457 10.17 0.98 18.19
C PRO A 457 9.15 0.95 17.07
N ALA A 458 8.34 -0.10 17.01
CA ALA A 458 7.31 -0.25 16.00
C ALA A 458 6.21 0.82 16.12
N ALA A 459 5.80 1.21 17.32
CA ALA A 459 4.81 2.27 17.53
C ALA A 459 5.36 3.65 17.16
N VAL A 460 6.64 3.90 17.45
CA VAL A 460 7.33 5.14 17.10
C VAL A 460 7.53 5.25 15.58
N GLU A 461 7.92 4.18 14.92
CA GLU A 461 8.02 4.15 13.46
C GLU A 461 6.65 4.34 12.79
N HIS A 462 5.59 3.80 13.40
CA HIS A 462 4.22 4.05 12.94
C HIS A 462 3.84 5.53 13.08
N TYR A 463 4.21 6.17 14.18
CA TYR A 463 4.04 7.61 14.33
C TYR A 463 4.83 8.40 13.28
N HIS A 464 6.04 7.96 12.93
CA HIS A 464 6.82 8.59 11.86
C HIS A 464 6.05 8.58 10.53
N ALA A 465 5.45 7.44 10.14
CA ALA A 465 4.62 7.34 8.95
C ALA A 465 3.33 8.18 9.07
N TYR A 466 2.64 8.09 10.21
CA TYR A 466 1.45 8.88 10.52
C TYR A 466 1.69 10.38 10.42
N SER A 467 2.82 10.87 10.91
CA SER A 467 3.14 12.30 10.92
C SER A 467 3.69 12.81 9.58
N ALA A 468 3.97 11.95 8.60
CA ALA A 468 4.60 12.34 7.34
C ALA A 468 3.84 13.44 6.57
N PRO A 469 2.51 13.35 6.34
CA PRO A 469 1.78 14.44 5.67
C PRO A 469 1.83 15.74 6.47
N LEU A 470 1.78 15.64 7.81
CA LEU A 470 1.81 16.80 8.69
C LEU A 470 3.16 17.51 8.67
N ARG A 471 4.26 16.74 8.69
CA ARG A 471 5.63 17.26 8.56
C ARG A 471 5.84 17.90 7.18
N MET A 472 5.39 17.24 6.11
CA MET A 472 5.48 17.77 4.76
C MET A 472 4.68 19.08 4.62
N ALA A 473 3.47 19.13 5.14
CA ALA A 473 2.68 20.35 5.13
C ALA A 473 3.33 21.49 5.93
N ARG A 474 4.04 21.18 7.02
CA ARG A 474 4.79 22.19 7.79
C ARG A 474 6.04 22.68 7.07
N ALA A 475 6.76 21.81 6.38
CA ALA A 475 7.92 22.20 5.57
C ALA A 475 7.55 23.20 4.46
N CYS A 476 6.31 23.16 4.00
CA CYS A 476 5.78 24.10 3.00
C CYS A 476 5.37 25.49 3.58
N ARG A 477 5.46 25.72 4.89
CA ARG A 477 4.97 26.96 5.55
C ARG A 477 5.76 28.23 5.21
N ASP A 478 7.00 28.08 4.79
CA ASP A 478 7.86 29.23 4.42
C ASP A 478 7.47 29.84 3.08
N LEU A 479 6.61 29.18 2.32
CA LEU A 479 5.98 29.73 1.14
C LEU A 479 4.69 30.49 1.52
N PRO A 480 4.31 31.55 0.80
CA PRO A 480 3.02 32.22 1.04
C PRO A 480 1.91 31.16 1.03
N SER A 481 1.08 31.13 2.07
CA SER A 481 -0.05 30.21 2.11
C SER A 481 -1.02 30.53 0.98
N LEU A 482 -0.91 29.78 -0.10
CA LEU A 482 -1.75 29.91 -1.29
C LEU A 482 -2.97 28.99 -1.21
N LEU A 483 -3.10 28.20 -0.13
CA LEU A 483 -4.25 27.35 0.15
C LEU A 483 -5.00 27.88 1.37
N ARG A 484 -6.33 27.84 1.27
CA ARG A 484 -7.22 27.98 2.42
C ARG A 484 -8.03 26.70 2.56
N LEU A 485 -8.19 26.23 3.79
CA LEU A 485 -8.90 25.01 4.14
C LEU A 485 -9.92 25.30 5.22
N TRP A 486 -11.19 24.92 4.99
CA TRP A 486 -12.25 25.01 5.97
C TRP A 486 -13.27 23.89 5.81
N LEU A 487 -14.19 23.78 6.76
CA LEU A 487 -15.22 22.75 6.81
C LEU A 487 -16.60 23.39 6.63
N LEU A 488 -17.47 22.67 5.92
CA LEU A 488 -18.90 22.98 5.86
C LEU A 488 -19.69 21.91 6.62
N ASP A 489 -20.71 22.38 7.36
CA ASP A 489 -21.67 21.51 8.02
C ASP A 489 -22.74 21.08 7.00
N CYS A 490 -22.77 19.78 6.68
CA CYS A 490 -23.74 19.21 5.77
C CYS A 490 -25.08 18.87 6.44
N GLY A 491 -25.14 18.79 7.76
CA GLY A 491 -26.33 18.44 8.50
C GLY A 491 -27.07 17.23 7.92
N GLY A 492 -28.39 17.41 7.68
CA GLY A 492 -29.25 16.43 6.99
C GLY A 492 -29.50 16.75 5.51
N ALA A 493 -28.78 17.70 4.91
CA ALA A 493 -29.01 18.15 3.55
C ALA A 493 -28.81 17.03 2.53
N ALA A 494 -29.80 16.84 1.66
CA ALA A 494 -29.67 16.02 0.45
C ALA A 494 -29.37 16.98 -0.71
N LEU A 495 -28.12 17.01 -1.15
CA LEU A 495 -27.66 17.88 -2.22
C LEU A 495 -27.83 17.21 -3.58
N THR A 496 -28.28 18.00 -4.58
CA THR A 496 -28.15 17.59 -5.98
C THR A 496 -26.69 17.60 -6.43
N ALA A 497 -26.38 16.98 -7.56
CA ALA A 497 -25.02 16.98 -8.10
C ALA A 497 -24.50 18.39 -8.44
N GLU A 498 -25.37 19.33 -8.77
CA GLU A 498 -25.03 20.72 -9.05
C GLU A 498 -24.72 21.48 -7.76
N GLU A 499 -25.59 21.38 -6.76
CA GLU A 499 -25.37 21.99 -5.43
C GLU A 499 -24.12 21.44 -4.73
N ALA A 500 -23.80 20.18 -4.94
CA ALA A 500 -22.61 19.56 -4.33
C ALA A 500 -21.26 20.04 -4.94
N GLN A 501 -21.28 20.71 -6.09
CA GLN A 501 -20.06 21.32 -6.67
C GLN A 501 -19.69 22.64 -5.98
N ASP A 502 -20.68 23.40 -5.58
CA ASP A 502 -20.52 24.66 -4.85
C ASP A 502 -21.66 24.81 -3.82
N PRO A 503 -21.61 24.02 -2.73
CA PRO A 503 -22.70 23.96 -1.78
C PRO A 503 -22.83 25.26 -0.97
N ASP A 504 -24.04 25.79 -0.89
CA ASP A 504 -24.41 26.88 0.02
C ASP A 504 -24.76 26.31 1.40
N LEU A 505 -23.70 25.89 2.13
CA LEU A 505 -23.80 25.28 3.44
C LEU A 505 -23.10 26.13 4.50
N PRO A 506 -23.58 26.10 5.77
CA PRO A 506 -22.95 26.86 6.83
C PRO A 506 -21.51 26.32 7.08
N GLN A 507 -20.61 27.26 7.32
CA GLN A 507 -19.26 26.92 7.74
C GLN A 507 -19.28 26.44 9.18
N VAL A 508 -18.56 25.35 9.48
CA VAL A 508 -18.34 24.89 10.85
C VAL A 508 -17.64 26.00 11.64
N GLN A 509 -18.20 26.34 12.80
CA GLN A 509 -17.67 27.43 13.62
C GLN A 509 -16.39 26.99 14.35
N PRO A 510 -15.45 27.90 14.63
CA PRO A 510 -14.29 27.60 15.47
C PRO A 510 -14.70 27.10 16.86
N GLY A 511 -14.02 26.08 17.35
CA GLY A 511 -14.20 25.55 18.70
C GLY A 511 -13.35 26.26 19.74
N GLU A 512 -13.62 25.99 21.03
CA GLU A 512 -12.84 26.57 22.14
C GLU A 512 -11.42 25.99 22.22
N HIS A 513 -11.25 24.70 21.84
CA HIS A 513 -10.01 23.93 22.04
C HIS A 513 -9.34 23.51 20.73
N ALA A 514 -9.96 23.75 19.58
CA ALA A 514 -9.43 23.45 18.25
C ALA A 514 -10.01 24.43 17.23
N PRO A 515 -9.38 24.58 16.05
CA PRO A 515 -9.95 25.39 14.96
C PRO A 515 -11.38 25.01 14.60
N TYR A 516 -11.73 23.72 14.73
CA TYR A 516 -13.09 23.20 14.55
C TYR A 516 -13.43 22.20 15.64
N GLU A 517 -14.67 22.27 16.15
CA GLU A 517 -15.21 21.27 17.10
C GLU A 517 -16.57 20.79 16.60
N ILE A 518 -16.73 19.47 16.50
CA ILE A 518 -17.93 18.79 16.00
C ILE A 518 -18.30 17.61 16.89
N ASP A 519 -19.55 17.21 16.83
CA ASP A 519 -20.06 16.06 17.59
C ASP A 519 -19.97 14.76 16.78
N VAL A 520 -19.89 13.64 17.48
CA VAL A 520 -20.00 12.32 16.82
C VAL A 520 -21.34 12.23 16.09
N GLY A 521 -21.29 11.87 14.82
CA GLY A 521 -22.46 11.80 13.94
C GLY A 521 -22.65 13.03 13.05
N ASP A 522 -21.96 14.13 13.33
CA ASP A 522 -21.99 15.31 12.45
C ASP A 522 -21.50 14.97 11.06
N ARG A 523 -22.06 15.63 10.07
CA ARG A 523 -21.82 15.41 8.65
C ARG A 523 -21.16 16.63 8.05
N ILE A 524 -19.93 16.47 7.57
CA ILE A 524 -19.11 17.57 7.07
C ILE A 524 -18.55 17.27 5.67
N CYS A 525 -18.13 18.33 4.98
CA CYS A 525 -17.22 18.23 3.84
C CYS A 525 -16.09 19.24 3.98
N PHE A 526 -14.99 19.02 3.26
CA PHE A 526 -13.83 19.89 3.29
C PHE A 526 -13.80 20.77 2.04
N VAL A 527 -13.48 22.03 2.20
CA VAL A 527 -13.28 22.96 1.08
C VAL A 527 -11.85 23.43 1.06
N VAL A 528 -11.21 23.31 -0.10
CA VAL A 528 -9.89 23.85 -0.36
C VAL A 528 -9.98 24.91 -1.43
N GLU A 529 -9.54 26.12 -1.13
CA GLU A 529 -9.41 27.25 -2.06
C GLU A 529 -7.95 27.38 -2.50
N ASN A 530 -7.73 27.42 -3.79
CA ASN A 530 -6.47 27.79 -4.39
C ASN A 530 -6.44 29.30 -4.61
N ALA A 531 -5.71 30.03 -3.79
CA ALA A 531 -5.53 31.50 -3.92
C ALA A 531 -4.37 31.90 -4.86
N ALA A 532 -3.71 30.91 -5.49
CA ALA A 532 -2.64 31.18 -6.45
C ALA A 532 -3.18 31.55 -7.83
N GLU A 533 -2.39 32.26 -8.61
CA GLU A 533 -2.68 32.60 -10.02
C GLU A 533 -2.43 31.42 -11.00
N VAL A 534 -2.03 30.25 -10.48
CA VAL A 534 -1.77 29.04 -11.25
C VAL A 534 -2.60 27.88 -10.70
N ALA A 535 -2.90 26.90 -11.54
CA ALA A 535 -3.60 25.71 -11.09
C ALA A 535 -2.68 24.84 -10.22
N LEU A 536 -3.20 24.31 -9.11
CA LEU A 536 -2.48 23.48 -8.16
C LEU A 536 -3.02 22.04 -8.14
N SER A 537 -2.14 21.05 -8.09
CA SER A 537 -2.48 19.66 -7.76
C SER A 537 -2.53 19.55 -6.25
N VAL A 538 -3.72 19.38 -5.68
CA VAL A 538 -3.98 19.35 -4.23
C VAL A 538 -4.26 17.93 -3.80
N ALA A 539 -3.54 17.46 -2.77
CA ALA A 539 -3.85 16.25 -2.02
C ALA A 539 -4.34 16.65 -0.63
N LEU A 540 -5.46 16.09 -0.20
CA LEU A 540 -6.04 16.31 1.12
C LEU A 540 -5.95 15.03 1.94
N PHE A 541 -5.36 15.12 3.13
CA PHE A 541 -5.18 14.01 4.06
C PHE A 541 -5.95 14.25 5.34
N ASP A 542 -6.53 13.17 5.86
CA ASP A 542 -7.06 13.06 7.21
C ASP A 542 -6.14 12.14 8.04
N CYS A 543 -5.47 12.73 9.03
CA CYS A 543 -4.60 12.03 9.97
C CYS A 543 -5.39 11.80 11.27
N ALA A 544 -6.06 10.65 11.33
CA ALA A 544 -6.97 10.30 12.42
C ALA A 544 -6.23 9.95 13.73
N PRO A 545 -6.83 10.16 14.91
CA PRO A 545 -6.22 9.87 16.20
C PRO A 545 -5.96 8.37 16.44
N SER A 546 -6.52 7.50 15.61
CA SER A 546 -6.21 6.06 15.60
C SER A 546 -4.82 5.72 15.05
N GLY A 547 -4.12 6.69 14.44
CA GLY A 547 -2.85 6.50 13.72
C GLY A 547 -3.01 6.20 12.24
N ARG A 548 -4.23 6.23 11.70
CA ARG A 548 -4.47 6.14 10.25
C ARG A 548 -4.20 7.46 9.56
N VAL A 549 -3.72 7.36 8.35
CA VAL A 549 -3.66 8.47 7.39
C VAL A 549 -4.49 8.08 6.18
N LEU A 550 -5.56 8.81 5.95
CA LEU A 550 -6.45 8.61 4.82
C LEU A 550 -6.25 9.71 3.79
N LEU A 551 -6.02 9.34 2.54
CA LEU A 551 -6.09 10.28 1.44
C LEU A 551 -7.56 10.54 1.11
N VAL A 552 -8.05 11.71 1.52
CA VAL A 552 -9.42 12.17 1.26
C VAL A 552 -9.67 12.33 -0.23
N GLY A 553 -8.69 12.88 -0.96
CA GLY A 553 -8.73 12.99 -2.42
C GLY A 553 -7.54 13.75 -2.98
N GLU A 554 -7.33 13.61 -4.29
CA GLU A 554 -6.36 14.37 -5.07
C GLU A 554 -7.07 15.06 -6.23
N LYS A 555 -6.91 16.40 -6.35
CA LYS A 555 -7.59 17.21 -7.38
C LYS A 555 -6.69 18.28 -7.95
N ARG A 556 -6.84 18.52 -9.25
CA ARG A 556 -6.28 19.70 -9.90
C ARG A 556 -7.27 20.87 -9.69
N VAL A 557 -6.93 21.80 -8.81
CA VAL A 557 -7.74 22.99 -8.51
C VAL A 557 -7.27 24.14 -9.37
N PRO A 558 -8.14 24.73 -10.23
CA PRO A 558 -7.77 25.86 -11.07
C PRO A 558 -7.29 27.06 -10.25
N ALA A 559 -6.62 28.01 -10.92
CA ALA A 559 -6.23 29.28 -10.32
C ALA A 559 -7.44 30.03 -9.76
N LEU A 560 -7.31 30.60 -8.58
CA LEU A 560 -8.33 31.42 -7.90
C LEU A 560 -9.69 30.72 -7.76
N ALA A 561 -9.69 29.37 -7.65
CA ALA A 561 -10.89 28.54 -7.54
C ALA A 561 -10.90 27.73 -6.24
N LYS A 562 -12.09 27.22 -5.88
CA LYS A 562 -12.26 26.30 -4.76
C LYS A 562 -12.69 24.92 -5.25
N HIS A 563 -12.42 23.90 -4.44
CA HIS A 563 -12.89 22.54 -4.65
C HIS A 563 -13.42 21.95 -3.35
N VAL A 564 -14.54 21.23 -3.43
CA VAL A 564 -15.17 20.57 -2.29
C VAL A 564 -14.81 19.10 -2.31
N PHE A 565 -14.20 18.61 -1.24
CA PHE A 565 -13.84 17.21 -1.06
C PHE A 565 -14.95 16.47 -0.32
N TRP A 566 -15.41 15.39 -0.92
CA TRP A 566 -16.45 14.50 -0.43
C TRP A 566 -15.91 13.12 -0.11
N LEU A 567 -16.57 12.37 0.77
CA LEU A 567 -16.15 11.03 1.17
C LEU A 567 -16.02 10.10 -0.05
N GLY A 568 -14.83 9.55 -0.22
CA GLY A 568 -14.52 8.64 -1.33
C GLY A 568 -14.68 9.29 -2.71
N ASP A 569 -14.54 10.62 -2.80
CA ASP A 569 -14.72 11.40 -4.04
C ASP A 569 -16.16 11.31 -4.62
N THR A 570 -17.11 10.88 -3.80
CA THR A 570 -18.52 10.77 -4.20
C THR A 570 -19.21 12.10 -3.95
N LEU A 571 -19.55 12.78 -5.03
CA LEU A 571 -20.17 14.10 -5.01
C LEU A 571 -21.43 14.13 -4.13
N GLY A 572 -21.48 15.05 -3.17
CA GLY A 572 -22.58 15.19 -2.22
C GLY A 572 -22.60 14.17 -1.07
N LYS A 573 -21.61 13.25 -0.98
CA LYS A 573 -21.51 12.30 0.14
C LYS A 573 -20.62 12.86 1.25
N PRO A 574 -21.20 13.28 2.40
CA PRO A 574 -20.42 13.88 3.47
C PRO A 574 -19.57 12.86 4.23
N PHE A 575 -18.55 13.35 4.92
CA PHE A 575 -17.87 12.63 6.00
C PHE A 575 -18.77 12.62 7.22
N VAL A 576 -18.77 11.51 7.96
CA VAL A 576 -19.51 11.39 9.20
C VAL A 576 -18.50 11.29 10.35
N ALA A 577 -18.54 12.24 11.28
CA ALA A 577 -17.66 12.26 12.43
C ALA A 577 -17.85 11.01 13.29
N SER A 578 -16.77 10.30 13.59
CA SER A 578 -16.80 9.07 14.36
C SER A 578 -15.61 8.96 15.31
N LEU A 579 -15.83 8.30 16.44
CA LEU A 579 -14.80 7.97 17.41
C LEU A 579 -14.92 6.49 17.80
N PRO A 580 -13.81 5.82 18.17
CA PRO A 580 -13.87 4.54 18.86
C PRO A 580 -14.74 4.62 20.13
N ASP A 581 -15.43 3.52 20.46
CA ASP A 581 -16.41 3.51 21.57
C ASP A 581 -15.77 3.82 22.93
N ASP A 582 -14.50 3.53 23.11
CA ASP A 582 -13.72 3.76 24.31
C ASP A 582 -13.14 5.19 24.43
N ARG A 583 -13.37 6.05 23.43
CA ARG A 583 -12.85 7.43 23.42
C ARG A 583 -13.98 8.46 23.47
N PRO A 584 -13.96 9.36 24.47
CA PRO A 584 -14.91 10.47 24.54
C PRO A 584 -14.54 11.63 23.61
N VAL A 585 -13.26 11.75 23.25
CA VAL A 585 -12.71 12.84 22.42
C VAL A 585 -11.62 12.30 21.51
N GLY A 586 -11.53 12.85 20.30
CA GLY A 586 -10.44 12.65 19.35
C GLY A 586 -10.15 13.90 18.55
N VAL A 587 -8.95 14.02 18.02
CA VAL A 587 -8.55 15.15 17.16
C VAL A 587 -8.01 14.60 15.84
N ASP A 588 -8.76 14.83 14.77
CA ASP A 588 -8.31 14.59 13.39
C ASP A 588 -7.49 15.79 12.93
N ARG A 589 -6.36 15.53 12.28
CA ARG A 589 -5.52 16.57 11.69
C ARG A 589 -5.62 16.51 10.20
N ILE A 590 -6.08 17.58 9.60
CA ILE A 590 -6.35 17.67 8.18
C ILE A 590 -5.21 18.45 7.50
N ALA A 591 -4.52 17.81 6.55
CA ALA A 591 -3.42 18.40 5.80
C ALA A 591 -3.79 18.49 4.31
N ALA A 592 -3.85 19.71 3.80
CA ALA A 592 -3.90 19.98 2.36
C ALA A 592 -2.49 20.32 1.88
N ILE A 593 -1.96 19.57 0.93
CA ILE A 593 -0.63 19.76 0.34
C ILE A 593 -0.81 19.91 -1.16
N ALA A 594 -0.18 20.91 -1.74
CA ALA A 594 -0.34 21.21 -3.15
C ALA A 594 0.97 21.53 -3.87
N ALA A 595 1.02 21.17 -5.15
CA ALA A 595 2.13 21.45 -6.04
C ALA A 595 1.65 22.09 -7.34
N THR A 596 2.53 22.88 -7.97
CA THR A 596 2.25 23.48 -9.29
C THR A 596 2.29 22.43 -10.42
N ARG A 597 3.03 21.35 -10.24
CA ARG A 597 3.16 20.25 -11.21
C ARG A 597 1.86 19.44 -11.32
N PRO A 598 1.40 19.10 -12.54
CA PRO A 598 0.12 18.42 -12.74
C PRO A 598 0.17 16.91 -12.45
N ASP A 599 1.34 16.30 -12.44
CA ASP A 599 1.59 14.86 -12.38
C ASP A 599 1.99 14.35 -10.97
N VAL A 600 1.91 15.22 -9.98
CA VAL A 600 2.25 14.86 -8.59
C VAL A 600 1.10 14.09 -7.95
N SER A 601 1.41 12.92 -7.39
CA SER A 601 0.53 12.18 -6.48
C SER A 601 1.25 11.96 -5.16
N LEU A 602 0.58 12.27 -4.05
CA LEU A 602 1.07 12.07 -2.69
C LEU A 602 0.42 10.84 -2.02
N ARG A 603 -0.25 9.99 -2.78
CA ARG A 603 -0.97 8.81 -2.28
C ARG A 603 -0.08 7.85 -1.48
N TYR A 604 1.22 7.81 -1.72
CA TYR A 604 2.17 7.02 -0.94
C TYR A 604 2.25 7.40 0.54
N LEU A 605 1.76 8.59 0.92
CA LEU A 605 1.64 9.02 2.32
C LEU A 605 0.43 8.42 3.03
N GLU A 606 -0.50 7.78 2.31
CA GLU A 606 -1.64 7.10 2.92
C GLU A 606 -1.18 5.89 3.72
N HIS A 607 -1.68 5.79 4.97
CA HIS A 607 -1.33 4.73 5.89
C HIS A 607 -2.56 4.23 6.65
N ARG A 608 -2.92 2.95 6.47
CA ARG A 608 -4.21 2.42 6.94
C ARG A 608 -4.13 1.67 8.27
N GLU A 609 -2.94 1.30 8.72
CA GLU A 609 -2.77 0.64 10.01
C GLU A 609 -3.05 1.61 11.16
N THR A 610 -3.53 1.08 12.28
CA THR A 610 -3.77 1.84 13.51
C THR A 610 -2.70 1.52 14.55
N PHE A 611 -2.53 2.39 15.55
CA PHE A 611 -1.71 2.09 16.73
C PHE A 611 -2.17 0.81 17.44
N ALA A 612 -3.47 0.57 17.51
CA ALA A 612 -4.02 -0.64 18.13
C ALA A 612 -3.58 -1.91 17.40
N GLU A 613 -3.59 -1.90 16.06
CA GLU A 613 -3.11 -3.02 15.24
C GLU A 613 -1.59 -3.24 15.38
N ILE A 614 -0.83 -2.15 15.53
CA ILE A 614 0.62 -2.21 15.74
C ILE A 614 0.98 -2.78 17.11
N LEU A 615 0.23 -2.41 18.13
CA LEU A 615 0.44 -2.85 19.50
C LEU A 615 -0.24 -4.18 19.84
N ALA A 616 -1.08 -4.71 18.94
CA ALA A 616 -1.72 -6.01 19.13
C ALA A 616 -0.70 -7.14 19.31
N PRO A 617 -1.03 -8.22 20.06
CA PRO A 617 -0.22 -9.41 20.12
C PRO A 617 0.05 -9.93 18.70
N LEU A 618 1.32 -10.17 18.34
CA LEU A 618 1.61 -10.93 17.12
C LEU A 618 1.04 -12.33 17.30
N MET A 619 0.14 -12.69 16.42
CA MET A 619 -0.15 -14.10 16.20
C MET A 619 1.02 -14.72 15.42
N ARG A 620 2.18 -14.91 16.08
CA ARG A 620 3.51 -15.33 15.60
C ARG A 620 4.31 -14.24 14.87
N ASP A 621 5.65 -14.26 15.08
CA ASP A 621 6.66 -13.35 14.55
C ASP A 621 6.55 -13.18 13.02
N GLU A 622 5.76 -12.22 12.57
CA GLU A 622 5.87 -11.69 11.21
C GLU A 622 6.70 -10.41 11.28
N PRO A 623 7.86 -10.36 10.63
CA PRO A 623 8.55 -9.10 10.43
C PRO A 623 7.66 -8.21 9.58
N ARG A 624 7.05 -7.21 10.20
CA ARG A 624 6.30 -6.18 9.48
C ARG A 624 7.32 -5.24 8.83
N PHE A 625 7.58 -5.48 7.55
CA PHE A 625 8.28 -4.50 6.73
C PHE A 625 7.32 -3.32 6.54
N ARG A 626 7.63 -2.18 7.15
CA ARG A 626 6.88 -0.95 6.95
C ARG A 626 7.44 -0.22 5.75
N ASP A 627 6.54 0.20 4.89
CA ASP A 627 6.83 1.20 3.90
C ASP A 627 7.19 2.49 4.64
N LEU A 628 8.48 2.78 4.69
CA LEU A 628 8.98 4.02 5.27
C LEU A 628 8.79 5.09 4.20
N GLY A 629 7.55 5.59 4.07
CA GLY A 629 7.24 6.71 3.21
C GLY A 629 8.17 7.87 3.56
N GLY A 630 9.26 8.02 2.80
CA GLY A 630 10.13 9.17 2.89
C GLY A 630 9.34 10.39 2.44
N ALA A 631 9.24 11.41 3.29
CA ALA A 631 8.81 12.71 2.82
C ALA A 631 9.86 13.17 1.79
N GLU A 632 9.48 13.26 0.51
CA GLU A 632 10.24 14.09 -0.43
C GLU A 632 10.23 15.49 0.16
N GLU A 633 11.40 16.07 0.40
CA GLU A 633 11.48 17.52 0.57
C GLU A 633 10.98 18.15 -0.74
N PRO A 634 9.88 18.91 -0.69
CA PRO A 634 9.44 19.59 -1.89
C PRO A 634 10.54 20.58 -2.30
N PRO A 635 10.92 20.64 -3.58
CA PRO A 635 11.78 21.72 -4.05
C PRO A 635 11.08 23.04 -3.67
N ALA A 636 11.78 23.91 -2.96
CA ALA A 636 11.26 25.07 -2.20
C ALA A 636 10.34 26.04 -2.99
N GLU A 637 10.33 25.96 -4.31
CA GLU A 637 9.64 26.91 -5.19
C GLU A 637 8.29 26.44 -5.73
N SER A 638 7.85 25.21 -5.44
CA SER A 638 6.71 24.58 -6.15
C SER A 638 5.58 24.06 -5.26
N TRP A 639 5.69 24.17 -3.94
CA TRP A 639 4.75 23.57 -3.00
C TRP A 639 4.12 24.60 -2.05
N THR A 640 2.88 24.36 -1.67
CA THR A 640 2.16 25.12 -0.64
C THR A 640 1.26 24.20 0.15
N SER A 641 0.82 24.62 1.34
CA SER A 641 -0.01 23.79 2.20
C SER A 641 -0.98 24.58 3.05
N ALA A 642 -1.99 23.88 3.60
CA ALA A 642 -2.84 24.34 4.68
C ALA A 642 -3.04 23.19 5.69
N LEU A 643 -3.03 23.53 6.97
CA LEU A 643 -3.25 22.59 8.07
C LEU A 643 -4.39 23.09 8.95
N THR A 644 -5.24 22.16 9.40
CA THR A 644 -6.23 22.44 10.44
C THR A 644 -6.41 21.23 11.33
N ALA A 645 -7.14 21.39 12.45
CA ALA A 645 -7.50 20.32 13.34
C ALA A 645 -9.01 20.33 13.58
N VAL A 646 -9.59 19.14 13.66
CA VAL A 646 -11.02 18.92 13.94
C VAL A 646 -11.12 18.09 15.21
N ARG A 647 -11.63 18.70 16.27
CA ARG A 647 -11.92 18.02 17.53
C ARG A 647 -13.30 17.37 17.42
N ILE A 648 -13.34 16.08 17.59
CA ILE A 648 -14.58 15.30 17.61
C ILE A 648 -14.91 14.96 19.06
N VAL A 649 -16.12 15.25 19.51
CA VAL A 649 -16.56 15.06 20.90
C VAL A 649 -17.78 14.15 20.92
N ARG A 650 -17.80 13.20 21.86
CA ARG A 650 -18.98 12.42 22.20
C ARG A 650 -19.69 13.12 23.35
N ARG A 651 -20.83 13.74 23.06
CA ARG A 651 -21.71 14.28 24.11
C ARG A 651 -22.73 13.22 24.48
N ASP A 652 -22.87 12.98 25.78
CA ASP A 652 -23.84 12.02 26.34
C ASP A 652 -25.30 12.43 26.06
#